data_3bc36d1eeb302c6cca1b29909448b1f2
#
_entry.id   3bc36d1eeb302c6cca1b29909448b1f2
#
_cell.length_a   1.000
_cell.length_b   1.000
_cell.length_c   1.000
_cell.angle_alpha   90.00
_cell.angle_beta   90.00
_cell.angle_gamma   90.00
#
_symmetry.space_group_name_H-M   'P 1'
#
loop_
_entity.id
_entity.type
_entity.pdbx_description
1 polymer ?
#
loop_
_entity_poly.entity_id
_entity_poly.type
_entity_poly.pdbx_seq_one_letter_code
_entity_poly.pdbx_strand_id
1 'polypeptide(L)'
;MKPEFFLFGMTTPQYNKEMKYLIIHILTVACIAYAQNWKSELLPTEEKIIAKITECAEMGRLTKELQEKDDADYYLVWQRWFLTQNYQHALALAFAVKEINEHSGILPNVSLGFHIATNYLEEYTTSLLTMEFLSTKDKFIPNYKCNDQTNTVAIIGGPQTKTCLNMATTLCNYKFPQITYGSAPLMNNDQAGIFVKWMFPDEIHQLKGVLHLLLHFGWTWVGMISLFEEDRERFVQKSLSMFSERGICFDFIECLPQMMYGSEAAEMVEKADKIYKVIMWSTVIAVIFNAEITSIVTLRMMHSVLDSDDIPKERKAKVWIMTAQMEFTSILMQRPLPIDFLHGAISFALHSKELTGFQQYMKKKNPNFEKDDGFIRDFWKDAFECAFSCNITDENAERICTGEEKLETLPNSVFETTIGGHSYSIYNAVYSVAYALRTLHASKFKADQKIDERRWKLQSSWQLHHFLQQVSFNNSAGEQVSFGPNGELETGFDVFNWVTFPNKSFLKVQIGKIDPLAPPKKLLTISANDAAWPLIFNKTLPLSICNEKCPFGYSKVKIEGKLSCCYDCRQCPEGKIADQMDLDDCFPCPEDQHPNKGRDNCLPKTVTYLSFQEPLGISLVMISVSFSVISAMVLGIFIKHQDTPIVKANNRNLTYILLIALLLSFLCTLLFIGQPDQVKCLLRQSTFGITFSIALSCILGKTTIVVLAFMATKPGSKMRKWVGRRMANTIVLSVFMAQFTICVVWLAISPPFPDSDMHSIVEEIVLECNEGSTTMFYTVLGFMGLLTAVTFTVAFLARNLPDSFNEAKFITFSMLVFCSVWVTFVPTYLSTKGKYVVAVEIFSILASAAGLLGCIFSPKCYIIILRPDLNKKEQLIKK
;
A
#
# COMPACT_ATOMS: atom_id res chain seq x y z
N MET A 1 37.04 42.00 29.71
CA MET A 1 35.93 42.92 29.38
C MET A 1 35.29 43.37 30.67
N LYS A 2 34.88 44.62 30.77
CA LYS A 2 34.14 45.10 31.96
C LYS A 2 32.71 44.60 31.93
N PRO A 3 32.11 44.15 33.06
CA PRO A 3 30.74 43.62 33.11
C PRO A 3 29.68 44.53 32.55
N GLU A 4 29.91 45.84 32.62
CA GLU A 4 29.00 46.87 32.09
C GLU A 4 28.85 46.86 30.60
N PHE A 5 29.88 46.40 29.84
CA PHE A 5 29.78 46.17 28.39
C PHE A 5 28.89 44.98 28.05
N PHE A 6 28.94 43.95 28.90
CA PHE A 6 28.25 42.69 28.62
C PHE A 6 26.74 42.75 28.98
N LEU A 7 26.41 43.43 30.08
CA LEU A 7 25.05 43.48 30.61
C LEU A 7 24.21 44.59 30.03
N PHE A 8 24.82 45.74 29.70
CA PHE A 8 24.07 46.96 29.33
C PHE A 8 24.44 47.54 27.96
N GLY A 9 25.37 46.92 27.22
CA GLY A 9 25.82 47.44 25.92
C GLY A 9 26.49 48.83 26.00
N MET A 10 26.90 49.26 27.19
CA MET A 10 27.48 50.59 27.39
C MET A 10 28.92 50.62 26.92
N THR A 11 29.21 51.36 25.86
CA THR A 11 30.53 51.58 25.31
C THR A 11 31.16 52.87 25.86
N THR A 12 32.46 52.83 26.10
CA THR A 12 33.19 54.03 26.60
C THR A 12 33.21 55.17 25.55
N PRO A 13 33.20 56.42 25.95
CA PRO A 13 33.22 57.60 25.07
C PRO A 13 34.36 57.61 24.04
N GLN A 14 35.44 56.84 24.29
CA GLN A 14 36.64 56.84 23.46
C GLN A 14 36.54 56.15 22.12
N TYR A 15 35.50 55.32 21.89
CA TYR A 15 35.31 54.64 20.64
C TYR A 15 34.51 55.48 19.65
N ASN A 16 34.91 55.44 18.36
CA ASN A 16 34.10 56.05 17.30
C ASN A 16 32.76 55.30 17.13
N LYS A 17 31.82 55.89 16.42
CA LYS A 17 30.47 55.36 16.25
C LYS A 17 30.46 53.95 15.62
N GLU A 18 31.36 53.68 14.71
CA GLU A 18 31.47 52.43 14.02
C GLU A 18 32.01 51.30 14.94
N MET A 19 33.04 51.64 15.75
CA MET A 19 33.63 50.68 16.70
C MET A 19 32.65 50.35 17.82
N LYS A 20 31.83 51.30 18.26
CA LYS A 20 30.74 51.06 19.21
C LYS A 20 29.70 50.10 18.64
N TYR A 21 29.29 50.29 17.40
CA TYR A 21 28.37 49.44 16.70
C TYR A 21 28.90 48.00 16.56
N LEU A 22 30.12 47.84 16.14
CA LEU A 22 30.78 46.54 15.99
C LEU A 22 30.88 45.79 17.35
N ILE A 23 31.26 46.48 18.43
CA ILE A 23 31.33 45.88 19.76
C ILE A 23 29.96 45.42 20.25
N ILE A 24 28.92 46.21 20.07
CA ILE A 24 27.56 45.87 20.46
C ILE A 24 27.06 44.67 19.64
N HIS A 25 27.34 44.64 18.35
CA HIS A 25 26.96 43.55 17.49
C HIS A 25 27.61 42.22 17.86
N ILE A 26 28.94 42.20 18.05
CA ILE A 26 29.69 41.04 18.48
C ILE A 26 29.15 40.51 19.83
N LEU A 27 28.88 41.40 20.78
CA LEU A 27 28.36 41.06 22.08
C LEU A 27 26.94 40.47 21.99
N THR A 28 26.08 41.07 21.19
CA THR A 28 24.71 40.55 20.96
C THR A 28 24.72 39.18 20.37
N VAL A 29 25.56 38.94 19.37
CA VAL A 29 25.67 37.61 18.72
C VAL A 29 26.26 36.58 19.65
N ALA A 30 27.26 36.91 20.43
CA ALA A 30 27.78 36.02 21.45
C ALA A 30 26.70 35.64 22.48
N CYS A 31 25.91 36.62 22.93
CA CYS A 31 24.77 36.38 23.81
C CYS A 31 23.72 35.46 23.20
N ILE A 32 23.41 35.63 21.90
CA ILE A 32 22.47 34.75 21.17
C ILE A 32 23.04 33.33 21.09
N ALA A 33 24.32 33.16 20.73
CA ALA A 33 24.96 31.86 20.67
C ALA A 33 24.96 31.15 22.03
N TYR A 34 25.21 31.85 23.12
CA TYR A 34 25.09 31.30 24.47
C TYR A 34 23.62 30.98 24.84
N ALA A 35 22.68 31.84 24.51
CA ALA A 35 21.26 31.61 24.79
C ALA A 35 20.70 30.41 24.05
N GLN A 36 21.13 30.14 22.82
CA GLN A 36 20.72 28.98 22.05
C GLN A 36 21.28 27.67 22.63
N ASN A 37 22.42 27.72 23.30
CA ASN A 37 23.08 26.54 23.92
C ASN A 37 22.88 26.42 25.42
N TRP A 38 22.06 27.27 26.06
CA TRP A 38 21.92 27.33 27.53
C TRP A 38 21.41 26.02 28.18
N LYS A 39 20.79 25.14 27.41
CA LYS A 39 20.33 23.82 27.87
C LYS A 39 21.33 22.69 27.62
N SER A 40 22.44 22.96 26.92
CA SER A 40 23.50 21.99 26.70
C SER A 40 24.57 22.14 27.76
N GLU A 41 25.10 21.04 28.30
CA GLU A 41 26.18 21.04 29.27
C GLU A 41 27.53 21.47 28.65
N LEU A 42 27.60 21.60 27.34
CA LEU A 42 28.80 22.02 26.60
C LEU A 42 28.67 23.46 26.16
N LEU A 43 29.69 24.25 26.47
CA LEU A 43 29.82 25.63 25.96
C LEU A 43 29.98 25.61 24.43
N PRO A 44 29.39 26.59 23.70
CA PRO A 44 29.57 26.67 22.25
C PRO A 44 31.07 26.84 21.92
N THR A 45 31.55 26.11 20.91
CA THR A 45 32.94 26.21 20.44
C THR A 45 33.22 27.59 19.84
N GLU A 46 34.49 28.02 19.84
CA GLU A 46 34.89 29.30 19.22
C GLU A 46 34.46 29.36 17.75
N GLU A 47 34.58 28.24 17.01
CA GLU A 47 34.16 28.14 15.61
C GLU A 47 32.65 28.40 15.44
N LYS A 48 31.80 27.84 16.32
CA LYS A 48 30.36 28.12 16.30
C LYS A 48 30.03 29.57 16.61
N ILE A 49 30.78 30.18 17.53
CA ILE A 49 30.59 31.59 17.86
C ILE A 49 31.06 32.47 16.68
N ILE A 50 32.21 32.19 16.08
CA ILE A 50 32.71 32.89 14.90
C ILE A 50 31.76 32.75 13.70
N ALA A 51 31.31 31.55 13.40
CA ALA A 51 30.32 31.34 12.34
C ALA A 51 29.05 32.17 12.56
N LYS A 52 28.57 32.22 13.82
CA LYS A 52 27.40 33.01 14.17
C LYS A 52 27.68 34.52 14.12
N ILE A 53 28.88 34.97 14.48
CA ILE A 53 29.31 36.37 14.34
C ILE A 53 29.35 36.76 12.85
N THR A 54 29.90 35.90 11.99
CA THR A 54 29.96 36.13 10.54
C THR A 54 28.57 36.20 9.95
N GLU A 55 27.70 35.26 10.30
CA GLU A 55 26.29 35.24 9.88
C GLU A 55 25.54 36.51 10.30
N CYS A 56 25.69 36.93 11.55
CA CYS A 56 25.03 38.14 12.04
C CYS A 56 25.72 39.43 11.57
N ALA A 57 27.01 39.42 11.26
CA ALA A 57 27.71 40.55 10.66
C ALA A 57 27.20 40.79 9.22
N GLU A 58 26.96 39.73 8.44
CA GLU A 58 26.36 39.81 7.13
C GLU A 58 24.92 40.35 7.21
N MET A 59 24.14 39.83 8.17
CA MET A 59 22.81 40.35 8.50
C MET A 59 22.87 41.81 9.00
N GLY A 60 23.84 42.16 9.83
CA GLY A 60 24.04 43.49 10.32
C GLY A 60 24.50 44.50 9.25
N ARG A 61 25.28 44.05 8.28
CA ARG A 61 25.63 44.81 7.09
C ARG A 61 24.39 45.17 6.27
N LEU A 62 23.54 44.15 6.03
CA LEU A 62 22.27 44.31 5.37
C LEU A 62 21.32 45.25 6.15
N THR A 63 21.27 45.13 7.50
CA THR A 63 20.42 45.97 8.35
C THR A 63 20.96 47.40 8.40
N LYS A 64 22.29 47.62 8.39
CA LYS A 64 22.88 48.92 8.35
C LYS A 64 22.65 49.62 7.02
N GLU A 65 22.78 48.90 5.90
CA GLU A 65 22.42 49.41 4.58
C GLU A 65 20.92 49.78 4.50
N LEU A 66 20.07 49.09 5.27
CA LEU A 66 18.63 49.36 5.36
C LEU A 66 18.30 50.59 6.27
N GLN A 67 19.03 50.80 7.36
CA GLN A 67 18.78 51.90 8.33
C GLN A 67 19.39 53.25 7.94
N GLU A 68 20.40 53.29 7.08
CA GLU A 68 21.07 54.52 6.64
C GLU A 68 20.38 55.18 5.44
N LYS A 69 19.33 54.59 4.91
CA LYS A 69 18.58 55.09 3.79
C LYS A 69 17.11 55.34 4.18
N ASP A 70 16.59 56.53 3.88
CA ASP A 70 15.17 56.93 4.04
C ASP A 70 14.23 55.90 3.39
N ASP A 71 12.95 55.95 3.77
CA ASP A 71 11.89 55.01 3.32
C ASP A 71 11.82 54.74 1.80
N ALA A 72 12.36 55.59 0.96
CA ALA A 72 12.53 55.38 -0.48
C ALA A 72 13.51 54.24 -0.81
N ASP A 73 14.46 53.93 0.09
CA ASP A 73 15.52 52.89 -0.09
C ASP A 73 15.09 51.50 0.36
N TYR A 74 14.01 51.33 1.12
CA TYR A 74 13.42 50.01 1.41
C TYR A 74 13.07 49.27 0.12
N TYR A 75 12.59 49.99 -0.91
CA TYR A 75 12.36 49.47 -2.23
C TYR A 75 13.62 49.06 -3.00
N LEU A 76 14.77 49.65 -2.68
CA LEU A 76 16.06 49.40 -3.36
C LEU A 76 16.71 48.08 -2.93
N VAL A 77 16.40 47.54 -1.76
CA VAL A 77 16.90 46.21 -1.33
C VAL A 77 16.26 45.11 -2.10
N TRP A 78 14.98 45.26 -2.45
CA TRP A 78 14.26 44.32 -3.34
C TRP A 78 14.69 44.48 -4.79
N GLN A 79 15.19 45.62 -5.23
CA GLN A 79 15.80 45.81 -6.56
C GLN A 79 17.04 44.95 -6.78
N ARG A 80 17.70 44.45 -5.75
CA ARG A 80 18.87 43.54 -5.86
C ARG A 80 18.52 42.10 -6.16
N TRP A 81 17.25 41.74 -6.15
CA TRP A 81 16.81 40.37 -6.44
C TRP A 81 16.27 40.30 -7.87
N PHE A 82 17.15 40.57 -8.81
CA PHE A 82 16.82 40.39 -10.22
C PHE A 82 16.83 38.90 -10.55
N LEU A 83 15.66 38.36 -10.97
CA LEU A 83 15.55 37.01 -11.46
C LEU A 83 15.96 37.02 -12.95
N THR A 84 17.19 36.57 -13.23
CA THR A 84 17.79 36.67 -14.57
C THR A 84 16.91 35.99 -15.65
N GLN A 85 16.22 34.90 -15.33
CA GLN A 85 15.34 34.22 -16.27
C GLN A 85 14.13 35.06 -16.66
N ASN A 86 13.60 35.94 -15.78
CA ASN A 86 12.46 36.80 -16.12
C ASN A 86 12.76 37.80 -17.25
N TYR A 87 14.04 38.11 -17.49
CA TYR A 87 14.43 38.95 -18.63
C TYR A 87 14.08 38.28 -19.98
N GLN A 88 14.12 36.92 -20.06
CA GLN A 88 13.67 36.23 -21.25
C GLN A 88 12.17 36.48 -21.52
N HIS A 89 11.32 36.62 -20.49
CA HIS A 89 9.92 36.97 -20.63
C HIS A 89 9.74 38.34 -21.31
N ALA A 90 10.53 39.32 -20.86
CA ALA A 90 10.51 40.67 -21.48
C ALA A 90 10.99 40.64 -22.94
N LEU A 91 12.02 39.83 -23.22
CA LEU A 91 12.53 39.67 -24.59
C LEU A 91 11.53 38.95 -25.50
N ALA A 92 10.78 37.98 -25.00
CA ALA A 92 9.74 37.28 -25.76
C ALA A 92 8.57 38.23 -26.14
N LEU A 93 8.17 39.08 -25.22
CA LEU A 93 7.17 40.12 -25.46
C LEU A 93 7.65 41.08 -26.56
N ALA A 94 8.87 41.64 -26.39
CA ALA A 94 9.43 42.59 -27.33
C ALA A 94 9.64 41.97 -28.73
N PHE A 95 10.07 40.71 -28.82
CA PHE A 95 10.23 39.97 -30.07
C PHE A 95 8.90 39.79 -30.77
N ALA A 96 7.83 39.37 -30.04
CA ALA A 96 6.51 39.16 -30.61
C ALA A 96 5.94 40.47 -31.16
N VAL A 97 6.06 41.58 -30.44
CA VAL A 97 5.60 42.90 -30.88
C VAL A 97 6.37 43.35 -32.12
N LYS A 98 7.69 43.14 -32.14
CA LYS A 98 8.52 43.47 -33.30
C LYS A 98 8.07 42.70 -34.54
N GLU A 99 7.91 41.37 -34.40
CA GLU A 99 7.51 40.50 -35.53
C GLU A 99 6.14 40.86 -36.08
N ILE A 100 5.15 41.16 -35.19
CA ILE A 100 3.82 41.60 -35.59
C ILE A 100 3.86 42.93 -36.36
N ASN A 101 4.65 43.89 -35.89
CA ASN A 101 4.78 45.20 -36.54
C ASN A 101 5.52 45.11 -37.90
N GLU A 102 6.44 44.18 -38.07
CA GLU A 102 7.10 43.91 -39.34
C GLU A 102 6.19 43.18 -40.34
N HIS A 103 5.21 42.42 -39.83
CA HIS A 103 4.23 41.70 -40.65
C HIS A 103 2.94 42.52 -40.91
N SER A 104 2.94 43.33 -41.97
CA SER A 104 1.79 44.18 -42.38
C SER A 104 0.47 43.41 -42.59
N GLY A 105 0.49 42.11 -42.69
CA GLY A 105 -0.70 41.27 -42.87
C GLY A 105 -1.47 40.96 -41.60
N ILE A 106 -0.87 41.14 -40.41
CA ILE A 106 -1.53 40.84 -39.13
C ILE A 106 -2.34 42.05 -38.69
N LEU A 107 -1.71 43.22 -38.58
CA LEU A 107 -2.36 44.47 -38.18
C LEU A 107 -2.02 45.57 -39.21
N PRO A 108 -2.77 45.67 -40.30
CA PRO A 108 -2.52 46.71 -41.31
C PRO A 108 -2.76 48.10 -40.71
N ASN A 109 -1.80 49.01 -40.93
CA ASN A 109 -1.84 50.42 -40.50
C ASN A 109 -1.94 50.62 -38.94
N VAL A 110 -1.68 49.60 -38.14
CA VAL A 110 -1.68 49.69 -36.68
C VAL A 110 -0.37 49.09 -36.14
N SER A 111 0.35 49.89 -35.38
CA SER A 111 1.53 49.37 -34.64
C SER A 111 1.17 49.10 -33.19
N LEU A 112 1.67 47.92 -32.68
CA LEU A 112 1.63 47.60 -31.27
C LEU A 112 2.82 48.22 -30.55
N GLY A 113 2.57 48.80 -29.39
CA GLY A 113 3.58 49.17 -28.40
C GLY A 113 3.40 48.33 -27.16
N PHE A 114 4.37 48.39 -26.28
CA PHE A 114 4.30 47.73 -24.98
C PHE A 114 4.90 48.59 -23.86
N HIS A 115 4.43 48.36 -22.64
CA HIS A 115 5.00 48.90 -21.44
C HIS A 115 5.17 47.74 -20.42
N ILE A 116 6.38 47.63 -19.81
CA ILE A 116 6.69 46.60 -18.83
C ILE A 116 6.94 47.26 -17.50
N ALA A 117 6.32 46.73 -16.44
CA ALA A 117 6.53 47.14 -15.08
C ALA A 117 6.85 45.91 -14.19
N THR A 118 7.70 46.10 -13.19
CA THR A 118 8.01 45.09 -12.21
C THR A 118 7.24 45.29 -10.92
N ASN A 119 6.60 44.23 -10.41
CA ASN A 119 5.80 44.29 -9.18
C ASN A 119 6.60 43.88 -7.93
N TYR A 120 7.93 43.62 -8.06
CA TYR A 120 8.79 43.16 -6.98
C TYR A 120 8.24 41.96 -6.19
N LEU A 121 7.35 41.17 -6.78
CA LEU A 121 6.68 39.99 -6.18
C LEU A 121 5.76 40.31 -4.98
N GLU A 122 5.35 41.58 -4.82
CA GLU A 122 4.47 42.05 -3.74
C GLU A 122 3.03 42.29 -4.21
N GLU A 123 2.07 41.93 -3.37
CA GLU A 123 0.63 42.10 -3.66
C GLU A 123 0.24 43.59 -3.73
N TYR A 124 0.75 44.41 -2.81
CA TYR A 124 0.50 45.84 -2.77
C TYR A 124 1.00 46.52 -4.04
N THR A 125 2.25 46.27 -4.41
CA THR A 125 2.89 46.83 -5.59
C THR A 125 2.15 46.39 -6.86
N THR A 126 1.68 45.14 -6.93
CA THR A 126 0.87 44.59 -8.01
C THR A 126 -0.42 45.40 -8.18
N SER A 127 -1.13 45.69 -7.09
CA SER A 127 -2.36 46.46 -7.10
C SER A 127 -2.10 47.91 -7.55
N LEU A 128 -1.02 48.53 -7.05
CA LEU A 128 -0.60 49.87 -7.39
C LEU A 128 -0.29 50.00 -8.90
N LEU A 129 0.54 49.10 -9.44
CA LEU A 129 0.89 49.07 -10.86
C LEU A 129 -0.32 48.80 -11.76
N THR A 130 -1.25 47.95 -11.32
CA THR A 130 -2.48 47.67 -12.04
C THR A 130 -3.33 48.95 -12.17
N MET A 131 -3.42 49.76 -11.10
CA MET A 131 -4.09 51.04 -11.11
C MET A 131 -3.35 52.05 -11.97
N GLU A 132 -2.01 52.05 -11.98
CA GLU A 132 -1.17 52.90 -12.83
C GLU A 132 -1.43 52.65 -14.32
N PHE A 133 -1.51 51.37 -14.74
CA PHE A 133 -1.88 51.02 -16.12
C PHE A 133 -3.26 51.52 -16.55
N LEU A 134 -4.19 51.68 -15.61
CA LEU A 134 -5.54 52.16 -15.82
C LEU A 134 -5.66 53.69 -15.73
N SER A 135 -4.65 54.38 -15.22
CA SER A 135 -4.64 55.82 -14.97
C SER A 135 -3.73 56.59 -15.95
N THR A 136 -3.79 57.93 -15.93
CA THR A 136 -2.82 58.77 -16.63
C THR A 136 -1.57 58.99 -15.79
N LYS A 137 -0.43 59.21 -16.44
CA LYS A 137 0.90 59.27 -15.91
C LYS A 137 1.14 60.10 -14.62
N ASP A 138 0.28 61.11 -14.38
CA ASP A 138 0.52 62.08 -13.30
C ASP A 138 -0.54 62.07 -12.18
N LYS A 139 -1.58 61.24 -12.30
CA LYS A 139 -2.64 61.16 -11.26
C LYS A 139 -3.26 59.77 -11.23
N PHE A 140 -3.28 59.13 -10.06
CA PHE A 140 -3.94 57.84 -9.81
C PHE A 140 -5.48 57.94 -9.88
N ILE A 141 -6.01 58.30 -11.03
CA ILE A 141 -7.45 58.36 -11.27
C ILE A 141 -7.77 57.35 -12.38
N PRO A 142 -8.23 56.14 -12.03
CA PRO A 142 -8.57 55.11 -13.02
C PRO A 142 -9.63 55.63 -14.01
N ASN A 143 -9.50 55.22 -15.28
CA ASN A 143 -10.35 55.60 -16.38
C ASN A 143 -10.34 57.11 -16.75
N TYR A 144 -9.55 57.96 -16.09
CA TYR A 144 -9.38 59.33 -16.46
C TYR A 144 -8.16 59.50 -17.37
N LYS A 145 -8.37 59.58 -18.67
CA LYS A 145 -7.32 59.75 -19.67
C LYS A 145 -7.41 61.16 -20.29
N CYS A 146 -6.48 62.02 -19.90
CA CYS A 146 -6.33 63.34 -20.49
C CYS A 146 -5.56 63.34 -21.81
N ASN A 147 -4.81 62.26 -22.13
CA ASN A 147 -4.01 62.16 -23.35
C ASN A 147 -4.53 61.05 -24.26
N ASP A 148 -4.87 61.46 -25.50
CA ASP A 148 -5.38 60.55 -26.55
C ASP A 148 -4.31 59.57 -27.12
N GLN A 149 -3.07 59.65 -26.66
CA GLN A 149 -1.94 58.95 -27.29
C GLN A 149 -1.63 57.55 -26.75
N THR A 150 -2.10 57.16 -25.55
CA THR A 150 -1.83 55.84 -24.98
C THR A 150 -3.12 55.01 -24.83
N ASN A 151 -3.38 54.15 -25.81
CA ASN A 151 -4.50 53.21 -25.76
C ASN A 151 -4.00 51.83 -25.27
N THR A 152 -3.99 51.58 -23.95
CA THR A 152 -3.81 50.24 -23.42
C THR A 152 -4.97 49.37 -23.88
N VAL A 153 -4.69 48.24 -24.54
CA VAL A 153 -5.70 47.35 -25.12
C VAL A 153 -5.92 46.07 -24.30
N ALA A 154 -4.86 45.55 -23.71
CA ALA A 154 -4.88 44.38 -22.85
C ALA A 154 -3.70 44.45 -21.88
N ILE A 155 -3.77 43.73 -20.76
CA ILE A 155 -2.69 43.59 -19.82
C ILE A 155 -2.28 42.09 -19.77
N ILE A 156 -0.97 41.84 -19.89
CA ILE A 156 -0.41 40.52 -19.73
C ILE A 156 0.11 40.40 -18.30
N GLY A 157 -0.47 39.45 -17.51
CA GLY A 157 -0.14 39.25 -16.11
C GLY A 157 1.12 38.43 -15.92
N GLY A 158 1.64 38.43 -14.69
CA GLY A 158 2.88 37.77 -14.31
C GLY A 158 2.76 36.26 -14.16
N PRO A 159 3.89 35.58 -13.82
CA PRO A 159 3.95 34.11 -13.70
C PRO A 159 3.32 33.58 -12.40
N GLN A 160 3.16 34.42 -11.38
CA GLN A 160 2.61 34.00 -10.09
C GLN A 160 1.09 34.06 -10.06
N THR A 161 0.47 33.01 -9.51
CA THR A 161 -0.99 32.88 -9.35
C THR A 161 -1.59 34.04 -8.56
N LYS A 162 -0.99 34.41 -7.41
CA LYS A 162 -1.47 35.50 -6.57
C LYS A 162 -1.42 36.86 -7.29
N THR A 163 -0.34 37.14 -8.01
CA THR A 163 -0.22 38.36 -8.83
C THR A 163 -1.33 38.43 -9.85
N CYS A 164 -1.59 37.34 -10.56
CA CYS A 164 -2.64 37.26 -11.58
C CYS A 164 -4.03 37.49 -10.99
N LEU A 165 -4.32 36.91 -9.83
CA LEU A 165 -5.61 37.09 -9.14
C LEU A 165 -5.81 38.52 -8.63
N ASN A 166 -4.80 39.13 -8.04
CA ASN A 166 -4.85 40.49 -7.55
C ASN A 166 -5.08 41.49 -8.69
N MET A 167 -4.42 41.27 -9.84
CA MET A 167 -4.70 42.03 -11.06
C MET A 167 -6.13 41.84 -11.54
N ALA A 168 -6.59 40.57 -11.58
CA ALA A 168 -7.91 40.20 -12.07
C ALA A 168 -9.02 40.88 -11.27
N THR A 169 -8.92 40.91 -9.93
CA THR A 169 -9.92 41.59 -9.07
C THR A 169 -10.08 43.08 -9.40
N THR A 170 -8.98 43.74 -9.71
CA THR A 170 -9.00 45.18 -10.13
C THR A 170 -9.48 45.32 -11.55
N LEU A 171 -8.88 44.59 -12.51
CA LEU A 171 -9.15 44.75 -13.94
C LEU A 171 -10.59 44.38 -14.32
N CYS A 172 -11.17 43.39 -13.65
CA CYS A 172 -12.56 42.98 -13.89
C CYS A 172 -13.57 44.07 -13.56
N ASN A 173 -13.35 44.85 -12.50
CA ASN A 173 -14.21 45.97 -12.16
C ASN A 173 -14.22 47.04 -13.25
N TYR A 174 -13.10 47.23 -13.94
CA TYR A 174 -12.96 48.12 -15.07
C TYR A 174 -13.25 47.47 -16.42
N LYS A 175 -13.64 46.20 -16.44
CA LYS A 175 -13.93 45.40 -17.67
C LYS A 175 -12.76 45.40 -18.65
N PHE A 176 -11.54 45.25 -18.10
CA PHE A 176 -10.31 45.32 -18.87
C PHE A 176 -9.80 43.92 -19.16
N PRO A 177 -9.47 43.53 -20.42
CA PRO A 177 -8.98 42.20 -20.75
C PRO A 177 -7.60 41.93 -20.14
N GLN A 178 -7.50 40.83 -19.45
CA GLN A 178 -6.25 40.31 -18.91
C GLN A 178 -5.91 38.97 -19.56
N ILE A 179 -4.67 38.82 -19.96
CA ILE A 179 -4.10 37.53 -20.35
C ILE A 179 -2.99 37.21 -19.34
N THR A 180 -3.05 36.05 -18.74
CA THR A 180 -2.06 35.66 -17.75
C THR A 180 -1.36 34.40 -18.19
N TYR A 181 -0.06 34.28 -17.89
CA TYR A 181 0.75 33.13 -18.18
C TYR A 181 1.17 32.34 -16.91
N GLY A 182 0.71 32.75 -15.74
CA GLY A 182 0.76 31.95 -14.53
C GLY A 182 -0.35 30.90 -14.46
N SER A 183 -0.30 30.02 -13.48
CA SER A 183 -1.29 28.95 -13.30
C SER A 183 -2.70 29.52 -13.07
N ALA A 184 -3.69 28.79 -13.59
CA ALA A 184 -5.10 29.13 -13.47
C ALA A 184 -5.71 28.48 -12.22
N PRO A 185 -5.95 29.21 -11.12
CA PRO A 185 -6.81 28.70 -10.07
C PRO A 185 -8.24 28.61 -10.62
N LEU A 186 -8.97 27.57 -10.24
CA LEU A 186 -10.39 27.46 -10.56
C LEU A 186 -11.12 28.64 -9.92
N MET A 187 -11.37 29.68 -10.72
CA MET A 187 -12.25 30.75 -10.32
C MET A 187 -13.69 30.24 -10.34
N ASN A 188 -14.35 30.24 -9.21
CA ASN A 188 -15.80 30.05 -9.16
C ASN A 188 -16.43 31.04 -10.12
N ASN A 189 -17.48 30.63 -10.82
CA ASN A 189 -18.18 31.26 -11.94
C ASN A 189 -18.57 32.77 -11.77
N ASP A 190 -17.76 33.55 -11.09
CA ASP A 190 -17.97 34.98 -10.91
C ASP A 190 -17.56 35.75 -12.18
N GLN A 191 -18.18 36.92 -12.38
CA GLN A 191 -17.98 37.80 -13.52
C GLN A 191 -16.49 38.09 -13.84
N ALA A 192 -15.60 37.88 -12.90
CA ALA A 192 -14.16 38.04 -13.04
C ALA A 192 -13.56 37.09 -14.11
N GLY A 193 -13.98 35.83 -14.16
CA GLY A 193 -13.45 34.87 -15.11
C GLY A 193 -13.69 35.17 -16.59
N ILE A 194 -14.66 36.02 -16.90
CA ILE A 194 -14.99 36.38 -18.29
C ILE A 194 -13.87 37.19 -18.93
N PHE A 195 -13.25 38.13 -18.20
CA PHE A 195 -12.24 39.04 -18.72
C PHE A 195 -10.81 38.54 -18.66
N VAL A 196 -10.59 37.35 -18.04
CA VAL A 196 -9.26 36.73 -17.87
C VAL A 196 -9.12 35.57 -18.84
N LYS A 197 -7.99 35.51 -19.55
CA LYS A 197 -7.55 34.37 -20.37
C LYS A 197 -6.24 33.81 -19.82
N TRP A 198 -6.14 32.48 -19.80
CA TRP A 198 -5.01 31.79 -19.21
C TRP A 198 -4.16 31.15 -20.30
N MET A 199 -2.92 31.60 -20.43
CA MET A 199 -1.89 30.93 -21.25
C MET A 199 -1.28 29.72 -20.57
N PHE A 200 -1.99 29.17 -19.61
CA PHE A 200 -1.63 27.99 -18.85
C PHE A 200 -2.76 26.96 -19.01
N PRO A 201 -2.43 25.69 -19.33
CA PRO A 201 -3.44 24.64 -19.39
C PRO A 201 -4.04 24.35 -18.02
N ASP A 202 -5.22 23.71 -17.98
CA ASP A 202 -5.87 23.35 -16.73
C ASP A 202 -4.94 22.51 -15.82
N GLU A 203 -4.80 22.95 -14.58
CA GLU A 203 -3.98 22.31 -13.55
C GLU A 203 -4.39 20.84 -13.32
N ILE A 204 -5.66 20.51 -13.50
CA ILE A 204 -6.16 19.13 -13.36
C ILE A 204 -5.47 18.17 -14.34
N HIS A 205 -5.17 18.63 -15.57
CA HIS A 205 -4.45 17.83 -16.55
C HIS A 205 -3.02 17.54 -16.09
N GLN A 206 -2.36 18.51 -15.48
CA GLN A 206 -1.04 18.32 -14.88
C GLN A 206 -1.09 17.30 -13.72
N LEU A 207 -2.05 17.43 -12.80
CA LEU A 207 -2.21 16.52 -11.68
C LEU A 207 -2.51 15.08 -12.14
N LYS A 208 -3.35 14.92 -13.16
CA LYS A 208 -3.55 13.62 -13.83
C LYS A 208 -2.25 13.11 -14.46
N GLY A 209 -1.47 13.99 -15.07
CA GLY A 209 -0.15 13.63 -15.60
C GLY A 209 0.80 13.14 -14.52
N VAL A 210 0.88 13.84 -13.38
CA VAL A 210 1.66 13.40 -12.21
C VAL A 210 1.19 12.04 -11.70
N LEU A 211 -0.13 11.84 -11.59
CA LEU A 211 -0.70 10.55 -11.19
C LEU A 211 -0.26 9.42 -12.13
N HIS A 212 -0.38 9.64 -13.45
CA HIS A 212 0.05 8.64 -14.43
C HIS A 212 1.57 8.39 -14.41
N LEU A 213 2.37 9.42 -14.12
CA LEU A 213 3.82 9.30 -13.93
C LEU A 213 4.15 8.40 -12.74
N LEU A 214 3.51 8.63 -11.59
CA LEU A 214 3.70 7.82 -10.38
C LEU A 214 3.31 6.37 -10.61
N LEU A 215 2.16 6.13 -11.27
CA LEU A 215 1.71 4.78 -11.61
C LEU A 215 2.65 4.10 -12.62
N HIS A 216 3.19 4.85 -13.58
CA HIS A 216 4.15 4.32 -14.58
C HIS A 216 5.43 3.80 -13.91
N PHE A 217 5.97 4.54 -12.94
CA PHE A 217 7.17 4.14 -12.21
C PHE A 217 6.88 3.25 -10.99
N GLY A 218 5.62 2.99 -10.67
CA GLY A 218 5.23 2.18 -9.52
C GLY A 218 5.48 2.86 -8.17
N TRP A 219 5.49 4.19 -8.14
CA TRP A 219 5.67 4.97 -6.92
C TRP A 219 4.35 5.15 -6.19
N THR A 220 4.13 4.36 -5.15
CA THR A 220 2.89 4.38 -4.35
C THR A 220 3.03 5.12 -3.03
N TRP A 221 4.27 5.40 -2.60
CA TRP A 221 4.60 6.10 -1.37
C TRP A 221 5.33 7.38 -1.70
N VAL A 222 4.66 8.52 -1.57
CA VAL A 222 5.15 9.81 -2.07
C VAL A 222 5.04 10.89 -1.01
N GLY A 223 5.85 11.96 -1.17
CA GLY A 223 5.71 13.19 -0.41
C GLY A 223 5.21 14.32 -1.28
N MET A 224 4.62 15.34 -0.67
CA MET A 224 4.24 16.56 -1.36
C MET A 224 4.70 17.78 -0.57
N ILE A 225 5.18 18.77 -1.32
CA ILE A 225 5.61 20.07 -0.80
C ILE A 225 4.96 21.16 -1.62
N SER A 226 4.42 22.18 -0.97
CA SER A 226 3.95 23.42 -1.60
C SER A 226 4.64 24.63 -0.97
N LEU A 227 4.56 25.79 -1.59
CA LEU A 227 5.05 27.04 -1.03
C LEU A 227 3.96 27.81 -0.26
N PHE A 228 2.71 27.65 -0.69
CA PHE A 228 1.58 28.35 -0.10
C PHE A 228 0.62 27.36 0.56
N GLU A 229 0.09 27.76 1.71
CA GLU A 229 -0.90 26.98 2.46
C GLU A 229 -2.18 26.75 1.64
N GLU A 230 -2.62 27.76 0.90
CA GLU A 230 -3.79 27.70 0.03
C GLU A 230 -3.64 26.64 -1.08
N ASP A 231 -2.42 26.48 -1.64
CA ASP A 231 -2.13 25.48 -2.66
C ASP A 231 -2.13 24.08 -2.05
N ARG A 232 -1.62 23.92 -0.82
CA ARG A 232 -1.67 22.70 -0.06
C ARG A 232 -3.11 22.27 0.23
N GLU A 233 -3.92 23.20 0.73
CA GLU A 233 -5.34 22.94 1.03
C GLU A 233 -6.12 22.60 -0.24
N ARG A 234 -5.86 23.30 -1.33
CA ARG A 234 -6.49 23.02 -2.63
C ARG A 234 -6.12 21.63 -3.14
N PHE A 235 -4.86 21.26 -3.03
CA PHE A 235 -4.40 19.91 -3.38
C PHE A 235 -5.11 18.85 -2.55
N VAL A 236 -5.14 19.01 -1.23
CA VAL A 236 -5.80 18.08 -0.32
C VAL A 236 -7.28 17.92 -0.66
N GLN A 237 -7.98 19.02 -0.87
CA GLN A 237 -9.42 18.99 -1.13
C GLN A 237 -9.79 18.39 -2.49
N LYS A 238 -9.02 18.67 -3.54
CA LYS A 238 -9.40 18.35 -4.93
C LYS A 238 -8.69 17.14 -5.50
N SER A 239 -7.47 16.85 -5.05
CA SER A 239 -6.59 15.91 -5.71
C SER A 239 -6.27 14.69 -4.86
N LEU A 240 -6.26 14.80 -3.54
CA LEU A 240 -5.87 13.71 -2.65
C LEU A 240 -6.73 12.45 -2.85
N SER A 241 -8.06 12.61 -3.06
CA SER A 241 -8.96 11.50 -3.34
C SER A 241 -8.58 10.76 -4.62
N MET A 242 -8.27 11.50 -5.69
CA MET A 242 -7.87 10.94 -6.99
C MET A 242 -6.60 10.08 -6.89
N PHE A 243 -5.63 10.46 -6.05
CA PHE A 243 -4.41 9.69 -5.83
C PHE A 243 -4.66 8.47 -4.94
N SER A 244 -5.43 8.65 -3.86
CA SER A 244 -5.74 7.56 -2.92
C SER A 244 -6.59 6.45 -3.55
N GLU A 245 -7.54 6.78 -4.43
CA GLU A 245 -8.33 5.81 -5.19
C GLU A 245 -7.47 4.93 -6.12
N ARG A 246 -6.30 5.42 -6.50
CA ARG A 246 -5.32 4.69 -7.33
C ARG A 246 -4.23 4.01 -6.51
N GLY A 247 -4.36 3.97 -5.18
CA GLY A 247 -3.42 3.32 -4.28
C GLY A 247 -2.13 4.10 -4.05
N ILE A 248 -2.13 5.42 -4.25
CA ILE A 248 -1.00 6.30 -3.92
C ILE A 248 -1.28 6.96 -2.57
N CYS A 249 -0.33 6.86 -1.65
CA CYS A 249 -0.39 7.44 -0.33
C CYS A 249 0.71 8.48 -0.12
N PHE A 250 0.38 9.49 0.67
CA PHE A 250 1.32 10.56 1.03
C PHE A 250 1.82 10.36 2.45
N ASP A 251 3.15 10.24 2.62
CA ASP A 251 3.80 10.22 3.92
C ASP A 251 3.72 11.59 4.60
N PHE A 252 3.94 12.62 3.80
CA PHE A 252 3.82 14.00 4.26
C PHE A 252 3.25 14.90 3.15
N ILE A 253 2.53 15.93 3.57
CA ILE A 253 2.08 17.05 2.74
C ILE A 253 2.43 18.31 3.50
N GLU A 254 3.56 18.94 3.14
CA GLU A 254 4.15 20.05 3.89
C GLU A 254 4.12 21.34 3.08
N CYS A 255 4.12 22.47 3.81
CA CYS A 255 4.20 23.79 3.23
C CYS A 255 5.51 24.46 3.64
N LEU A 256 6.35 24.81 2.67
CA LEU A 256 7.58 25.54 2.93
C LEU A 256 7.28 26.94 3.46
N PRO A 257 8.06 27.43 4.44
CA PRO A 257 7.91 28.79 4.90
C PRO A 257 8.34 29.75 3.80
N GLN A 258 7.55 30.83 3.59
CA GLN A 258 7.99 31.93 2.75
C GLN A 258 9.23 32.60 3.33
N MET A 259 10.19 32.92 2.48
CA MET A 259 11.36 33.71 2.93
C MET A 259 10.90 35.10 3.29
N MET A 260 10.89 35.40 4.58
CA MET A 260 10.68 36.72 5.12
C MET A 260 11.99 37.27 5.70
N TYR A 261 12.23 38.56 5.55
CA TYR A 261 13.36 39.24 6.11
C TYR A 261 12.88 40.08 7.30
N GLY A 262 13.59 40.00 8.42
CA GLY A 262 13.30 40.81 9.60
C GLY A 262 13.42 40.04 10.91
N SER A 263 12.80 40.52 11.97
CA SER A 263 12.82 39.93 13.32
C SER A 263 12.27 38.49 13.40
N GLU A 264 11.52 38.06 12.40
CA GLU A 264 10.91 36.75 12.34
C GLU A 264 11.78 35.69 11.61
N ALA A 265 12.95 36.07 11.12
CA ALA A 265 13.84 35.18 10.36
C ALA A 265 14.27 33.94 11.15
N ALA A 266 14.50 34.10 12.46
CA ALA A 266 14.90 32.99 13.33
C ALA A 266 13.81 31.95 13.51
N GLU A 267 12.56 32.37 13.70
CA GLU A 267 11.40 31.47 13.78
C GLU A 267 11.16 30.75 12.46
N MET A 268 11.32 31.46 11.37
CA MET A 268 11.21 30.91 10.03
C MET A 268 12.28 29.82 9.77
N VAL A 269 13.54 30.05 10.14
CA VAL A 269 14.61 29.06 10.01
C VAL A 269 14.33 27.84 10.86
N GLU A 270 13.82 28.00 12.09
CA GLU A 270 13.43 26.87 12.93
C GLU A 270 12.28 26.06 12.31
N LYS A 271 11.29 26.73 11.73
CA LYS A 271 10.18 26.07 11.02
C LYS A 271 10.67 25.34 9.77
N ALA A 272 11.56 26.00 9.02
CA ALA A 272 12.19 25.40 7.83
C ALA A 272 13.01 24.16 8.18
N ASP A 273 13.78 24.19 9.27
CA ASP A 273 14.57 23.06 9.76
C ASP A 273 13.68 21.86 10.14
N LYS A 274 12.57 22.13 10.83
CA LYS A 274 11.60 21.07 11.17
C LYS A 274 11.04 20.40 9.91
N ILE A 275 10.61 21.19 8.94
CA ILE A 275 10.06 20.69 7.68
C ILE A 275 11.14 19.97 6.87
N TYR A 276 12.34 20.52 6.78
CA TYR A 276 13.46 19.89 6.08
C TYR A 276 13.80 18.52 6.68
N LYS A 277 13.80 18.40 8.00
CA LYS A 277 13.99 17.12 8.69
C LYS A 277 12.86 16.14 8.37
N VAL A 278 11.60 16.55 8.37
CA VAL A 278 10.48 15.68 7.96
C VAL A 278 10.70 15.13 6.56
N ILE A 279 11.07 15.99 5.61
CA ILE A 279 11.30 15.60 4.22
C ILE A 279 12.46 14.60 4.11
N MET A 280 13.60 14.91 4.74
CA MET A 280 14.82 14.12 4.56
C MET A 280 14.83 12.83 5.36
N TRP A 281 14.21 12.78 6.56
CA TRP A 281 14.09 11.56 7.36
C TRP A 281 12.99 10.60 6.85
N SER A 282 12.07 11.10 6.03
CA SER A 282 11.05 10.27 5.40
C SER A 282 11.65 9.15 4.53
N THR A 283 10.97 8.02 4.48
CA THR A 283 11.31 6.88 3.60
C THR A 283 10.96 7.12 2.13
N VAL A 284 10.21 8.18 1.86
CA VAL A 284 9.80 8.57 0.51
C VAL A 284 11.01 8.91 -0.34
N ILE A 285 11.01 8.43 -1.58
CA ILE A 285 12.00 8.80 -2.59
C ILE A 285 11.42 9.80 -3.58
N ALA A 286 10.19 9.60 -4.04
CA ALA A 286 9.52 10.50 -4.98
C ALA A 286 8.78 11.61 -4.22
N VAL A 287 9.16 12.86 -4.45
CA VAL A 287 8.58 14.04 -3.80
C VAL A 287 7.99 14.97 -4.85
N ILE A 288 6.69 15.23 -4.77
CA ILE A 288 6.01 16.20 -5.62
C ILE A 288 6.29 17.59 -5.06
N PHE A 289 6.87 18.44 -5.89
CA PHE A 289 7.13 19.83 -5.57
C PHE A 289 6.16 20.71 -6.35
N ASN A 290 5.01 21.01 -5.74
CA ASN A 290 4.02 21.93 -6.27
C ASN A 290 4.43 23.36 -5.96
N ALA A 291 5.09 24.00 -6.89
CA ALA A 291 5.87 25.18 -6.65
C ALA A 291 5.72 26.19 -7.79
N GLU A 292 5.89 27.45 -7.44
CA GLU A 292 5.98 28.57 -8.39
C GLU A 292 7.47 28.91 -8.68
N ILE A 293 7.67 29.91 -9.54
CA ILE A 293 9.00 30.28 -10.05
C ILE A 293 10.04 30.61 -8.96
N THR A 294 9.62 31.17 -7.82
CA THR A 294 10.49 31.51 -6.71
C THR A 294 10.78 30.36 -5.75
N SER A 295 10.04 29.29 -5.85
CA SER A 295 10.10 28.19 -4.89
C SER A 295 11.42 27.42 -4.94
N ILE A 296 12.03 27.35 -6.12
CA ILE A 296 13.36 26.72 -6.28
C ILE A 296 14.45 27.48 -5.51
N VAL A 297 14.31 28.79 -5.40
CA VAL A 297 15.23 29.63 -4.61
C VAL A 297 15.16 29.24 -3.14
N THR A 298 13.96 29.06 -2.60
CA THR A 298 13.72 28.63 -1.22
C THR A 298 14.26 27.23 -0.97
N LEU A 299 13.96 26.27 -1.85
CA LEU A 299 14.43 24.89 -1.71
C LEU A 299 15.96 24.79 -1.73
N ARG A 300 16.63 25.52 -2.62
CA ARG A 300 18.09 25.56 -2.69
C ARG A 300 18.72 26.15 -1.43
N MET A 301 18.15 27.23 -0.90
CA MET A 301 18.61 27.82 0.37
C MET A 301 18.46 26.84 1.53
N MET A 302 17.30 26.21 1.65
CA MET A 302 17.05 25.21 2.69
C MET A 302 18.06 24.05 2.58
N HIS A 303 18.27 23.52 1.39
CA HIS A 303 19.21 22.43 1.20
C HIS A 303 20.64 22.84 1.56
N SER A 304 21.05 24.06 1.21
CA SER A 304 22.41 24.53 1.50
C SER A 304 22.67 24.85 2.97
N VAL A 305 21.65 25.35 3.67
CA VAL A 305 21.80 25.85 5.07
C VAL A 305 21.48 24.75 6.09
N LEU A 306 20.53 23.88 5.79
CA LEU A 306 19.98 22.90 6.75
C LEU A 306 20.51 21.47 6.51
N ASP A 307 21.27 21.25 5.45
CA ASP A 307 21.84 19.92 5.19
C ASP A 307 22.88 19.57 6.27
N SER A 308 22.61 18.51 7.02
CA SER A 308 23.48 18.03 8.09
C SER A 308 24.03 16.64 7.78
N ASP A 309 25.23 16.35 8.30
CA ASP A 309 25.88 15.04 8.16
C ASP A 309 25.15 13.92 8.93
N ASP A 310 24.24 14.28 9.84
CA ASP A 310 23.45 13.32 10.62
C ASP A 310 22.42 12.57 9.77
N ILE A 311 22.06 13.11 8.60
CA ILE A 311 21.07 12.48 7.72
C ILE A 311 21.77 11.49 6.79
N PRO A 312 21.36 10.21 6.77
CA PRO A 312 21.95 9.19 5.90
C PRO A 312 21.87 9.59 4.41
N LYS A 313 22.94 9.33 3.66
CA LYS A 313 23.01 9.69 2.23
C LYS A 313 21.86 9.10 1.41
N GLU A 314 21.44 7.88 1.74
CA GLU A 314 20.31 7.21 1.10
C GLU A 314 18.98 7.96 1.31
N ARG A 315 18.82 8.62 2.45
CA ARG A 315 17.64 9.42 2.77
C ARG A 315 17.64 10.77 2.08
N LYS A 316 18.83 11.34 1.83
CA LYS A 316 18.98 12.61 1.09
C LYS A 316 18.67 12.48 -0.40
N ALA A 317 18.79 11.28 -0.96
CA ALA A 317 18.50 11.03 -2.36
C ALA A 317 17.00 11.01 -2.62
N LYS A 318 16.49 12.12 -3.12
CA LYS A 318 15.08 12.29 -3.50
C LYS A 318 14.97 12.49 -5.01
N VAL A 319 13.89 11.99 -5.60
CA VAL A 319 13.47 12.32 -6.95
C VAL A 319 12.42 13.40 -6.87
N TRP A 320 12.79 14.60 -7.27
CA TRP A 320 11.90 15.76 -7.25
C TRP A 320 11.00 15.76 -8.48
N ILE A 321 9.70 15.78 -8.30
CA ILE A 321 8.70 15.90 -9.37
C ILE A 321 8.16 17.31 -9.30
N MET A 322 8.63 18.18 -10.20
CA MET A 322 8.34 19.61 -10.21
C MET A 322 7.18 19.92 -11.15
N THR A 323 6.25 20.77 -10.70
CA THR A 323 5.11 21.21 -11.50
C THR A 323 5.51 22.26 -12.53
N ALA A 324 4.68 22.47 -13.57
CA ALA A 324 4.98 23.36 -14.72
C ALA A 324 4.94 24.84 -14.36
N GLN A 325 4.43 25.19 -13.19
CA GLN A 325 4.48 26.57 -12.67
C GLN A 325 5.91 26.99 -12.29
N MET A 326 6.77 26.02 -12.03
CA MET A 326 8.15 26.23 -11.63
C MET A 326 9.05 26.41 -12.88
N GLU A 327 9.82 27.49 -12.88
CA GLU A 327 10.91 27.71 -13.81
C GLU A 327 12.21 27.84 -13.03
N PHE A 328 13.31 27.26 -13.55
CA PHE A 328 14.57 27.37 -12.83
C PHE A 328 15.10 28.79 -12.90
N THR A 329 15.36 29.36 -11.76
CA THR A 329 16.02 30.66 -11.61
C THR A 329 17.01 30.62 -10.46
N SER A 330 17.99 31.50 -10.48
CA SER A 330 18.94 31.65 -9.38
C SER A 330 19.23 33.11 -9.14
N ILE A 331 19.25 33.48 -7.87
CA ILE A 331 19.76 34.79 -7.46
C ILE A 331 21.28 34.74 -7.31
N LEU A 332 21.94 35.88 -7.35
CA LEU A 332 23.40 35.99 -7.35
C LEU A 332 24.07 35.19 -6.21
N MET A 333 23.55 35.31 -4.98
CA MET A 333 24.09 34.59 -3.83
C MET A 333 23.95 33.07 -3.88
N GLN A 334 23.12 32.54 -4.74
CA GLN A 334 22.90 31.09 -4.90
C GLN A 334 23.75 30.44 -5.99
N ARG A 335 24.44 31.22 -6.81
CA ARG A 335 25.28 30.65 -7.89
C ARG A 335 26.40 29.74 -7.39
N PRO A 336 27.06 30.04 -6.23
CA PRO A 336 28.05 29.15 -5.68
C PRO A 336 27.47 27.86 -5.07
N LEU A 337 26.14 27.81 -4.82
CA LEU A 337 25.51 26.65 -4.18
C LEU A 337 25.38 25.47 -5.15
N PRO A 338 25.53 24.23 -4.65
CA PRO A 338 25.37 23.04 -5.46
C PRO A 338 23.93 22.85 -5.95
N ILE A 339 23.78 22.21 -7.09
CA ILE A 339 22.49 21.80 -7.67
C ILE A 339 22.36 20.29 -7.83
N ASP A 340 23.30 19.53 -7.29
CA ASP A 340 23.43 18.07 -7.49
C ASP A 340 22.22 17.30 -6.95
N PHE A 341 21.54 17.85 -5.92
CA PHE A 341 20.32 17.26 -5.36
C PHE A 341 19.15 17.24 -6.35
N LEU A 342 19.22 18.02 -7.45
CA LEU A 342 18.25 18.01 -8.54
C LEU A 342 18.58 16.98 -9.64
N HIS A 343 19.71 16.26 -9.53
CA HIS A 343 20.07 15.24 -10.50
C HIS A 343 19.02 14.12 -10.52
N GLY A 344 18.46 13.83 -11.69
CA GLY A 344 17.38 12.86 -11.85
C GLY A 344 15.99 13.40 -11.52
N ALA A 345 15.84 14.69 -11.21
CA ALA A 345 14.55 15.31 -11.04
C ALA A 345 13.72 15.26 -12.32
N ILE A 346 12.40 15.20 -12.18
CA ILE A 346 11.45 15.22 -13.30
C ILE A 346 10.65 16.52 -13.19
N SER A 347 10.62 17.31 -14.25
CA SER A 347 9.82 18.53 -14.29
C SER A 347 8.78 18.47 -15.39
N PHE A 348 7.57 18.91 -15.06
CA PHE A 348 6.61 19.30 -16.06
C PHE A 348 6.94 20.73 -16.52
N ALA A 349 6.74 21.03 -17.79
CA ALA A 349 6.91 22.36 -18.34
C ALA A 349 5.77 22.64 -19.31
N LEU A 350 5.43 23.92 -19.47
CA LEU A 350 4.53 24.34 -20.52
C LEU A 350 5.13 23.96 -21.88
N HIS A 351 4.27 23.46 -22.75
CA HIS A 351 4.71 23.09 -24.09
C HIS A 351 5.31 24.30 -24.83
N SER A 352 6.50 24.12 -25.39
CA SER A 352 7.19 25.17 -26.13
C SER A 352 7.88 24.59 -27.34
N LYS A 353 7.89 25.38 -28.42
CA LYS A 353 8.65 25.10 -29.62
C LYS A 353 9.59 26.24 -29.92
N GLU A 354 10.68 25.91 -30.58
CA GLU A 354 11.67 26.89 -30.98
C GLU A 354 11.07 27.86 -32.00
N LEU A 355 11.16 29.17 -31.69
CA LEU A 355 10.68 30.25 -32.55
C LEU A 355 11.81 30.68 -33.49
N THR A 356 11.50 30.68 -34.77
CA THR A 356 12.44 31.13 -35.81
C THR A 356 12.90 32.56 -35.53
N GLY A 357 14.19 32.78 -35.38
CA GLY A 357 14.78 34.10 -35.18
C GLY A 357 14.84 34.60 -33.73
N PHE A 358 14.14 33.97 -32.77
CA PHE A 358 14.17 34.42 -31.35
C PHE A 358 15.55 34.32 -30.75
N GLN A 359 16.22 33.18 -30.93
CA GLN A 359 17.58 32.98 -30.44
C GLN A 359 18.57 33.99 -31.04
N GLN A 360 18.42 34.32 -32.33
CA GLN A 360 19.26 35.33 -32.96
C GLN A 360 18.95 36.75 -32.43
N TYR A 361 17.66 37.00 -32.10
CA TYR A 361 17.23 38.25 -31.52
C TYR A 361 17.85 38.46 -30.15
N MET A 362 17.86 37.43 -29.29
CA MET A 362 18.52 37.49 -27.97
C MET A 362 20.03 37.70 -28.09
N LYS A 363 20.70 36.95 -29.00
CA LYS A 363 22.16 37.05 -29.18
C LYS A 363 22.63 38.42 -29.64
N LYS A 364 21.77 39.20 -30.29
CA LYS A 364 22.07 40.58 -30.75
C LYS A 364 21.91 41.65 -29.66
N LYS A 365 21.35 41.31 -28.51
CA LYS A 365 21.16 42.27 -27.40
C LYS A 365 22.50 42.68 -26.84
N ASN A 366 22.67 43.99 -26.71
CA ASN A 366 23.88 44.61 -26.19
C ASN A 366 23.52 45.85 -25.37
N PRO A 367 23.91 45.96 -24.10
CA PRO A 367 23.56 47.05 -23.22
C PRO A 367 24.08 48.42 -23.66
N ASN A 368 25.06 48.46 -24.57
CA ASN A 368 25.61 49.71 -25.09
C ASN A 368 24.73 50.31 -26.19
N PHE A 369 23.93 49.52 -26.89
CA PHE A 369 23.13 49.98 -28.02
C PHE A 369 21.63 50.04 -27.69
N GLU A 370 21.12 49.29 -26.77
CA GLU A 370 19.71 49.20 -26.37
C GLU A 370 19.39 50.24 -25.29
N LYS A 371 19.28 51.51 -25.63
CA LYS A 371 19.02 52.59 -24.68
C LYS A 371 17.60 52.61 -24.13
N ASP A 372 16.64 52.07 -24.89
CA ASP A 372 15.22 52.03 -24.55
C ASP A 372 14.84 50.82 -23.70
N ASP A 373 15.74 49.85 -23.51
CA ASP A 373 15.55 48.68 -22.66
C ASP A 373 16.04 48.99 -21.23
N GLY A 374 15.15 49.37 -20.35
CA GLY A 374 15.44 49.72 -18.96
C GLY A 374 15.95 48.56 -18.10
N PHE A 375 15.77 47.34 -18.54
CA PHE A 375 16.16 46.15 -17.76
C PHE A 375 17.49 45.53 -18.17
N ILE A 376 17.99 45.82 -19.36
CA ILE A 376 19.16 45.16 -19.93
C ILE A 376 20.43 45.38 -19.09
N ARG A 377 20.60 46.56 -18.52
CA ARG A 377 21.77 46.85 -17.69
C ARG A 377 21.77 46.11 -16.36
N ASP A 378 20.61 46.04 -15.71
CA ASP A 378 20.45 45.30 -14.46
C ASP A 378 20.59 43.82 -14.72
N PHE A 379 19.99 43.29 -15.81
CA PHE A 379 20.21 41.92 -16.26
C PHE A 379 21.71 41.62 -16.50
N TRP A 380 22.41 42.49 -17.23
CA TRP A 380 23.83 42.31 -17.57
C TRP A 380 24.71 42.26 -16.29
N LYS A 381 24.46 43.23 -15.39
CA LYS A 381 25.13 43.30 -14.10
C LYS A 381 25.00 41.99 -13.32
N ASP A 382 23.79 41.54 -13.18
CA ASP A 382 23.50 40.31 -12.42
C ASP A 382 23.97 39.04 -13.16
N ALA A 383 23.72 38.93 -14.48
CA ALA A 383 24.08 37.75 -15.24
C ALA A 383 25.58 37.50 -15.33
N PHE A 384 26.37 38.56 -15.52
CA PHE A 384 27.83 38.50 -15.72
C PHE A 384 28.62 38.89 -14.49
N GLU A 385 27.99 39.23 -13.36
CA GLU A 385 28.65 39.61 -12.10
C GLU A 385 29.62 40.79 -12.31
N CYS A 386 29.19 41.84 -13.01
CA CYS A 386 29.99 42.98 -13.37
C CYS A 386 29.27 44.30 -13.05
N ALA A 387 29.97 45.43 -12.99
CA ALA A 387 29.39 46.78 -12.80
C ALA A 387 29.67 47.64 -13.99
N PHE A 388 28.68 48.46 -14.45
CA PHE A 388 28.92 49.52 -15.42
C PHE A 388 29.58 50.70 -14.71
N SER A 389 30.82 51.00 -15.05
CA SER A 389 31.60 52.10 -14.48
C SER A 389 30.93 53.43 -14.72
N CYS A 390 30.54 54.13 -13.66
CA CYS A 390 30.47 55.60 -13.58
C CYS A 390 30.46 56.17 -12.15
N ASN A 391 30.35 55.40 -11.08
CA ASN A 391 30.45 55.92 -9.74
C ASN A 391 31.31 54.98 -8.86
N ILE A 392 32.37 55.51 -8.33
CA ILE A 392 33.41 54.88 -7.48
C ILE A 392 32.87 54.42 -6.09
N THR A 393 31.61 54.20 -5.94
CA THR A 393 31.00 53.80 -4.66
C THR A 393 30.71 52.30 -4.54
N ASP A 394 30.80 51.52 -5.61
CA ASP A 394 30.70 50.05 -5.51
C ASP A 394 32.09 49.41 -5.39
N GLU A 395 32.69 49.51 -4.19
CA GLU A 395 33.98 48.93 -3.85
C GLU A 395 34.03 47.39 -4.00
N ASN A 396 32.94 46.72 -4.33
CA ASN A 396 32.80 45.25 -4.42
C ASN A 396 32.68 44.70 -5.84
N ALA A 397 32.73 45.49 -6.88
CA ALA A 397 32.70 44.97 -8.24
C ALA A 397 34.09 44.63 -8.76
N GLU A 398 34.47 43.36 -8.68
CA GLU A 398 35.78 42.90 -9.18
C GLU A 398 35.92 43.02 -10.70
N ARG A 399 34.83 43.21 -11.46
CA ARG A 399 34.83 43.22 -12.93
C ARG A 399 33.93 44.33 -13.50
N ILE A 400 34.44 45.02 -14.53
CA ILE A 400 33.67 46.01 -15.28
C ILE A 400 32.92 45.33 -16.45
N CYS A 401 31.64 45.67 -16.61
CA CYS A 401 30.83 45.23 -17.76
C CYS A 401 31.31 46.00 -19.00
N THR A 402 31.72 45.29 -20.03
CA THR A 402 32.13 45.88 -21.31
C THR A 402 30.93 46.02 -22.27
N GLY A 403 29.88 45.23 -22.07
CA GLY A 403 28.75 45.09 -22.96
C GLY A 403 28.99 44.18 -24.15
N GLU A 404 30.19 43.56 -24.25
CA GLU A 404 30.54 42.63 -25.32
C GLU A 404 30.47 41.18 -24.83
N GLU A 405 30.08 40.98 -23.60
CA GLU A 405 29.83 39.65 -23.01
C GLU A 405 28.75 38.94 -23.79
N LYS A 406 28.95 37.64 -24.03
CA LYS A 406 28.03 36.83 -24.84
C LYS A 406 27.08 36.01 -23.97
N LEU A 407 25.80 36.10 -24.20
CA LEU A 407 24.79 35.31 -23.48
C LEU A 407 25.00 33.80 -23.58
N GLU A 408 25.63 33.32 -24.65
CA GLU A 408 25.95 31.90 -24.86
C GLU A 408 27.00 31.36 -23.89
N THR A 409 27.77 32.23 -23.24
CA THR A 409 28.80 31.83 -22.26
C THR A 409 28.20 31.60 -20.87
N LEU A 410 26.96 32.02 -20.65
CA LEU A 410 26.28 31.83 -19.40
C LEU A 410 25.85 30.36 -19.23
N PRO A 411 26.03 29.76 -18.06
CA PRO A 411 25.50 28.46 -17.79
C PRO A 411 23.96 28.51 -17.71
N ASN A 412 23.30 27.41 -18.05
CA ASN A 412 21.83 27.32 -18.00
C ASN A 412 21.26 27.56 -16.58
N SER A 413 22.10 27.41 -15.55
CA SER A 413 21.71 27.75 -14.16
C SER A 413 21.60 29.26 -13.91
N VAL A 414 22.08 30.09 -14.81
CA VAL A 414 22.00 31.56 -14.73
C VAL A 414 20.97 32.08 -15.73
N PHE A 415 21.05 31.63 -16.98
CA PHE A 415 20.14 32.07 -18.03
C PHE A 415 20.03 31.01 -19.12
N GLU A 416 18.82 30.54 -19.40
CA GLU A 416 18.55 29.61 -20.48
C GLU A 416 18.41 30.38 -21.81
N THR A 417 19.19 30.00 -22.82
CA THR A 417 19.14 30.64 -24.15
C THR A 417 18.11 30.01 -25.07
N THR A 418 17.58 28.83 -24.72
CA THR A 418 16.42 28.23 -25.38
C THR A 418 15.14 28.87 -24.82
N ILE A 419 14.12 29.01 -25.65
CA ILE A 419 12.87 29.63 -25.21
C ILE A 419 12.19 28.76 -24.15
N GLY A 420 11.94 29.32 -22.97
CA GLY A 420 11.18 28.68 -21.91
C GLY A 420 9.68 28.64 -22.19
N GLY A 421 8.97 27.72 -21.53
CA GLY A 421 7.52 27.59 -21.70
C GLY A 421 6.75 28.86 -21.37
N HIS A 422 7.15 29.57 -20.33
CA HIS A 422 6.54 30.85 -19.94
C HIS A 422 6.81 31.93 -20.98
N SER A 423 8.02 32.03 -21.51
CA SER A 423 8.37 32.95 -22.59
C SER A 423 7.57 32.68 -23.87
N TYR A 424 7.40 31.40 -24.21
CA TYR A 424 6.57 30.97 -25.32
C TYR A 424 5.08 31.32 -25.12
N SER A 425 4.59 31.18 -23.91
CA SER A 425 3.22 31.59 -23.53
C SER A 425 3.02 33.09 -23.67
N ILE A 426 4.01 33.93 -23.31
CA ILE A 426 3.96 35.37 -23.50
C ILE A 426 3.94 35.73 -24.99
N TYR A 427 4.79 35.11 -25.79
CA TYR A 427 4.80 35.26 -27.23
C TYR A 427 3.39 35.00 -27.84
N ASN A 428 2.79 33.85 -27.48
CA ASN A 428 1.44 33.49 -27.91
C ASN A 428 0.34 34.45 -27.37
N ALA A 429 0.54 34.99 -26.16
CA ALA A 429 -0.37 35.97 -25.58
C ALA A 429 -0.42 37.25 -26.41
N VAL A 430 0.74 37.77 -26.84
CA VAL A 430 0.83 38.96 -27.69
C VAL A 430 0.17 38.72 -29.03
N TYR A 431 0.41 37.58 -29.64
CA TYR A 431 -0.23 37.16 -30.90
C TYR A 431 -1.76 37.02 -30.73
N SER A 432 -2.24 36.47 -29.63
CA SER A 432 -3.66 36.37 -29.30
C SER A 432 -4.33 37.76 -29.28
N VAL A 433 -3.67 38.74 -28.64
CA VAL A 433 -4.14 40.14 -28.66
C VAL A 433 -4.17 40.68 -30.08
N ALA A 434 -3.13 40.47 -30.87
CA ALA A 434 -3.04 40.97 -32.24
C ALA A 434 -4.15 40.39 -33.13
N TYR A 435 -4.39 39.10 -33.11
CA TYR A 435 -5.45 38.43 -33.86
C TYR A 435 -6.85 38.85 -33.40
N ALA A 436 -7.06 39.00 -32.08
CA ALA A 436 -8.32 39.53 -31.55
C ALA A 436 -8.59 40.95 -32.03
N LEU A 437 -7.56 41.81 -32.01
CA LEU A 437 -7.65 43.19 -32.57
C LEU A 437 -7.94 43.19 -34.04
N ARG A 438 -7.28 42.31 -34.83
CA ARG A 438 -7.55 42.15 -36.27
C ARG A 438 -9.01 41.81 -36.52
N THR A 439 -9.56 40.85 -35.77
CA THR A 439 -10.95 40.40 -35.96
C THR A 439 -11.95 41.48 -35.53
N LEU A 440 -11.66 42.17 -34.40
CA LEU A 440 -12.44 43.33 -33.96
C LEU A 440 -12.45 44.45 -35.03
N HIS A 441 -11.29 44.73 -35.61
CA HIS A 441 -11.15 45.71 -36.68
C HIS A 441 -11.96 45.32 -37.91
N ALA A 442 -11.82 44.10 -38.39
CA ALA A 442 -12.56 43.55 -39.53
C ALA A 442 -14.09 43.58 -39.30
N SER A 443 -14.56 43.33 -38.07
CA SER A 443 -15.98 43.36 -37.73
C SER A 443 -16.58 44.80 -37.82
N LYS A 444 -15.80 45.78 -37.35
CA LYS A 444 -16.22 47.20 -37.41
C LYS A 444 -16.24 47.72 -38.83
N PHE A 445 -15.30 47.35 -39.68
CA PHE A 445 -15.33 47.74 -41.12
C PHE A 445 -16.54 47.18 -41.87
N LYS A 446 -17.00 45.97 -41.47
CA LYS A 446 -18.22 45.40 -42.08
C LYS A 446 -19.50 46.09 -41.61
N ALA A 447 -19.51 46.65 -40.42
CA ALA A 447 -20.68 47.29 -39.81
C ALA A 447 -20.87 48.78 -40.24
N ASP A 448 -19.80 49.46 -40.56
CA ASP A 448 -19.86 50.91 -40.81
C ASP A 448 -18.92 51.34 -41.96
N GLN A 449 -19.48 51.51 -43.19
CA GLN A 449 -18.75 51.87 -44.44
C GLN A 449 -18.18 53.27 -44.46
N LYS A 450 -18.34 54.06 -43.36
CA LYS A 450 -17.97 55.51 -43.31
C LYS A 450 -16.87 55.85 -42.29
N ILE A 451 -16.20 54.85 -41.71
CA ILE A 451 -15.15 55.15 -40.73
C ILE A 451 -13.87 55.50 -41.51
N ASP A 452 -13.37 56.73 -41.28
CA ASP A 452 -12.06 57.18 -41.75
C ASP A 452 -10.96 56.31 -41.14
N GLU A 453 -10.19 55.57 -41.97
CA GLU A 453 -9.09 54.70 -41.63
C GLU A 453 -8.06 55.35 -40.70
N ARG A 454 -8.03 56.72 -40.64
CA ARG A 454 -7.05 57.44 -39.82
C ARG A 454 -7.45 57.65 -38.35
N ARG A 455 -8.70 57.34 -37.97
CA ARG A 455 -9.18 57.54 -36.57
C ARG A 455 -9.54 56.20 -35.91
N TRP A 456 -8.55 55.38 -35.75
CA TRP A 456 -8.74 54.18 -35.01
C TRP A 456 -8.73 54.49 -33.50
N LYS A 457 -9.87 54.76 -32.89
CA LYS A 457 -10.03 54.83 -31.42
C LYS A 457 -10.70 53.56 -30.98
N LEU A 458 -9.96 52.74 -30.15
CA LEU A 458 -10.56 51.67 -29.41
C LEU A 458 -11.48 52.29 -28.36
N GLN A 459 -12.73 52.47 -28.72
CA GLN A 459 -13.71 53.18 -27.90
C GLN A 459 -14.02 52.50 -26.57
N SER A 460 -13.72 51.17 -26.43
CA SER A 460 -13.90 50.42 -25.21
C SER A 460 -13.10 49.11 -25.24
N SER A 461 -12.12 48.98 -24.40
CA SER A 461 -11.25 47.78 -24.24
C SER A 461 -12.04 46.49 -23.90
N TRP A 462 -13.22 46.66 -23.25
CA TRP A 462 -14.07 45.50 -22.88
C TRP A 462 -14.55 44.69 -24.10
N GLN A 463 -14.66 45.26 -25.29
CA GLN A 463 -15.10 44.54 -26.51
C GLN A 463 -14.08 43.48 -26.93
N LEU A 464 -12.80 43.66 -26.60
CA LEU A 464 -11.74 42.76 -27.00
C LEU A 464 -11.89 41.38 -26.37
N HIS A 465 -12.47 41.28 -25.16
CA HIS A 465 -12.59 39.99 -24.46
C HIS A 465 -13.41 38.96 -25.25
N HIS A 466 -14.46 39.43 -25.98
CA HIS A 466 -15.29 38.53 -26.81
C HIS A 466 -14.51 37.96 -28.00
N PHE A 467 -13.65 38.75 -28.59
CA PHE A 467 -12.82 38.29 -29.71
C PHE A 467 -11.66 37.42 -29.22
N LEU A 468 -11.10 37.72 -28.08
CA LEU A 468 -10.10 36.88 -27.43
C LEU A 468 -10.62 35.47 -27.13
N GLN A 469 -11.89 35.31 -26.79
CA GLN A 469 -12.50 34.01 -26.55
C GLN A 469 -12.57 33.12 -27.80
N GLN A 470 -12.65 33.75 -28.97
CA GLN A 470 -12.79 33.06 -30.25
C GLN A 470 -11.48 32.99 -31.04
N VAL A 471 -10.37 33.39 -30.45
CA VAL A 471 -9.07 33.38 -31.10
C VAL A 471 -8.65 31.96 -31.40
N SER A 472 -8.31 31.71 -32.65
CA SER A 472 -7.62 30.51 -33.11
C SER A 472 -6.68 30.91 -34.26
N PHE A 473 -5.39 30.63 -34.11
CA PHE A 473 -4.36 30.93 -35.10
C PHE A 473 -3.21 29.96 -35.03
N ASN A 474 -2.45 29.90 -36.13
CA ASN A 474 -1.16 29.20 -36.11
C ASN A 474 -0.05 30.21 -35.88
N ASN A 475 0.81 29.93 -34.88
CA ASN A 475 1.96 30.78 -34.62
C ASN A 475 3.12 30.51 -35.59
N SER A 476 4.25 31.24 -35.46
CA SER A 476 5.41 31.07 -36.35
C SER A 476 6.10 29.70 -36.24
N ALA A 477 5.87 28.95 -35.13
CA ALA A 477 6.31 27.58 -34.97
C ALA A 477 5.37 26.55 -35.62
N GLY A 478 4.30 26.99 -36.27
CA GLY A 478 3.31 26.13 -36.93
C GLY A 478 2.32 25.45 -35.96
N GLU A 479 2.18 25.96 -34.76
CA GLU A 479 1.26 25.44 -33.76
C GLU A 479 -0.04 26.21 -33.71
N GLN A 480 -1.13 25.47 -33.57
CA GLN A 480 -2.44 26.08 -33.36
C GLN A 480 -2.61 26.52 -31.91
N VAL A 481 -2.95 27.77 -31.71
CA VAL A 481 -3.23 28.37 -30.41
C VAL A 481 -4.72 28.67 -30.34
N SER A 482 -5.43 28.05 -29.37
CA SER A 482 -6.86 28.27 -29.11
C SER A 482 -7.13 28.23 -27.61
N PHE A 483 -8.21 28.88 -27.19
CA PHE A 483 -8.65 28.86 -25.80
C PHE A 483 -9.86 27.95 -25.63
N GLY A 484 -9.85 27.18 -24.56
CA GLY A 484 -10.98 26.36 -24.14
C GLY A 484 -12.18 27.20 -23.63
N PRO A 485 -13.29 26.51 -23.29
CA PRO A 485 -14.50 27.17 -22.85
C PRO A 485 -14.33 28.06 -21.60
N ASN A 486 -13.44 27.64 -20.71
CA ASN A 486 -13.17 28.38 -19.46
C ASN A 486 -12.08 29.45 -19.64
N GLY A 487 -11.51 29.56 -20.83
CA GLY A 487 -10.48 30.56 -21.16
C GLY A 487 -9.05 30.12 -20.92
N GLU A 488 -8.82 28.85 -20.66
CA GLU A 488 -7.50 28.21 -20.57
C GLU A 488 -6.96 27.84 -21.96
N LEU A 489 -5.64 27.72 -22.06
CA LEU A 489 -4.98 27.27 -23.28
C LEU A 489 -5.20 25.78 -23.51
N GLU A 490 -5.64 25.41 -24.71
CA GLU A 490 -5.81 23.98 -25.11
C GLU A 490 -4.50 23.35 -25.57
N THR A 491 -3.51 23.29 -24.66
CA THR A 491 -2.23 22.63 -24.92
C THR A 491 -1.90 21.67 -23.80
N GLY A 492 -0.88 20.84 -23.99
CA GLY A 492 -0.38 19.90 -22.99
C GLY A 492 0.85 20.41 -22.26
N PHE A 493 1.51 19.47 -21.59
CA PHE A 493 2.76 19.70 -20.87
C PHE A 493 3.85 18.81 -21.43
N ASP A 494 5.06 19.31 -21.49
CA ASP A 494 6.26 18.52 -21.74
C ASP A 494 6.85 18.01 -20.43
N VAL A 495 7.46 16.83 -20.46
CA VAL A 495 8.08 16.21 -19.30
C VAL A 495 9.58 16.12 -19.54
N PHE A 496 10.36 16.74 -18.65
CA PHE A 496 11.81 16.80 -18.73
C PHE A 496 12.44 16.06 -17.55
N ASN A 497 13.56 15.42 -17.81
CA ASN A 497 14.45 14.87 -16.79
C ASN A 497 15.70 15.75 -16.68
N TRP A 498 16.18 15.98 -15.46
CA TRP A 498 17.27 16.90 -15.19
C TRP A 498 18.59 16.16 -15.00
N VAL A 499 19.58 16.53 -15.79
CA VAL A 499 20.95 16.05 -15.69
C VAL A 499 21.83 17.20 -15.21
N THR A 500 22.34 17.12 -13.99
CA THR A 500 23.24 18.14 -13.43
C THR A 500 24.70 17.75 -13.65
N PHE A 501 25.55 18.76 -13.72
CA PHE A 501 26.99 18.61 -13.93
C PHE A 501 27.80 19.27 -12.80
N PRO A 502 29.04 18.82 -12.55
CA PRO A 502 29.89 19.37 -11.48
C PRO A 502 30.18 20.88 -11.61
N ASN A 503 30.11 21.44 -12.81
CA ASN A 503 30.24 22.86 -13.09
C ASN A 503 28.99 23.68 -12.73
N LYS A 504 28.05 23.10 -11.94
CA LYS A 504 26.78 23.71 -11.52
C LYS A 504 25.85 24.09 -12.69
N SER A 505 26.04 23.50 -13.86
CA SER A 505 25.11 23.57 -14.97
C SER A 505 24.16 22.36 -14.97
N PHE A 506 23.11 22.45 -15.74
CA PHE A 506 22.18 21.36 -15.96
C PHE A 506 21.73 21.30 -17.43
N LEU A 507 21.24 20.13 -17.79
CA LEU A 507 20.57 19.87 -19.05
C LEU A 507 19.17 19.30 -18.77
N LYS A 508 18.15 19.82 -19.42
CA LYS A 508 16.80 19.26 -19.43
C LYS A 508 16.66 18.35 -20.65
N VAL A 509 16.45 17.07 -20.42
CA VAL A 509 16.21 16.06 -21.47
C VAL A 509 14.71 15.79 -21.51
N GLN A 510 14.07 15.98 -22.65
CA GLN A 510 12.66 15.68 -22.82
C GLN A 510 12.48 14.16 -22.83
N ILE A 511 11.75 13.65 -21.84
CA ILE A 511 11.47 12.22 -21.69
C ILE A 511 10.02 11.87 -21.98
N GLY A 512 9.14 12.86 -22.12
CA GLY A 512 7.73 12.60 -22.37
C GLY A 512 6.90 13.84 -22.61
N LYS A 513 5.60 13.62 -22.79
CA LYS A 513 4.59 14.69 -22.92
C LYS A 513 3.25 14.25 -22.37
N ILE A 514 2.46 15.22 -21.91
CA ILE A 514 1.05 15.07 -21.58
C ILE A 514 0.22 15.71 -22.66
N ASP A 515 -0.69 14.95 -23.24
CA ASP A 515 -1.65 15.42 -24.21
C ASP A 515 -3.07 15.32 -23.62
N PRO A 516 -3.67 16.43 -23.18
CA PRO A 516 -5.01 16.44 -22.60
C PRO A 516 -6.12 15.92 -23.51
N LEU A 517 -5.94 16.01 -24.83
CA LEU A 517 -6.91 15.60 -25.83
C LEU A 517 -6.82 14.09 -26.16
N ALA A 518 -5.75 13.43 -25.70
CA ALA A 518 -5.57 11.99 -25.94
C ALA A 518 -6.48 11.15 -25.02
N PRO A 519 -6.81 9.91 -25.44
CA PRO A 519 -7.54 8.98 -24.58
C PRO A 519 -6.81 8.75 -23.25
N PRO A 520 -7.49 8.43 -22.13
CA PRO A 520 -6.90 8.33 -20.80
C PRO A 520 -5.65 7.43 -20.71
N LYS A 521 -5.60 6.36 -21.52
CA LYS A 521 -4.43 5.45 -21.57
C LYS A 521 -3.22 6.04 -22.29
N LYS A 522 -3.39 7.10 -23.06
CA LYS A 522 -2.33 7.80 -23.83
C LYS A 522 -2.12 9.23 -23.36
N LEU A 523 -2.73 9.62 -22.26
CA LEU A 523 -2.60 10.96 -21.68
C LEU A 523 -1.13 11.32 -21.45
N LEU A 524 -0.35 10.39 -20.90
CA LEU A 524 1.08 10.53 -20.67
C LEU A 524 1.83 9.58 -21.61
N THR A 525 2.74 10.14 -22.40
CA THR A 525 3.70 9.38 -23.20
C THR A 525 5.09 9.60 -22.61
N ILE A 526 5.76 8.52 -22.21
CA ILE A 526 7.08 8.58 -21.57
C ILE A 526 8.05 7.61 -22.25
N SER A 527 9.29 8.05 -22.46
CA SER A 527 10.45 7.25 -22.84
C SER A 527 11.35 7.06 -21.61
N ALA A 528 11.05 6.05 -20.80
CA ALA A 528 11.74 5.82 -19.53
C ALA A 528 13.21 5.42 -19.67
N ASN A 529 13.62 4.94 -20.85
CA ASN A 529 14.98 4.45 -21.11
C ASN A 529 16.03 5.56 -21.10
N ASP A 530 15.62 6.80 -21.32
CA ASP A 530 16.51 7.96 -21.40
C ASP A 530 16.60 8.75 -20.10
N ALA A 531 15.89 8.33 -19.06
CA ALA A 531 15.83 9.03 -17.77
C ALA A 531 17.10 8.78 -16.94
N ALA A 532 17.74 9.86 -16.50
CA ALA A 532 18.79 9.83 -15.49
C ALA A 532 18.17 9.76 -14.09
N TRP A 533 18.82 9.04 -13.19
CA TRP A 533 18.42 8.91 -11.80
C TRP A 533 19.52 9.39 -10.86
N PRO A 534 19.23 9.79 -9.62
CA PRO A 534 20.26 10.17 -8.65
C PRO A 534 21.36 9.11 -8.55
N LEU A 535 22.61 9.55 -8.50
CA LEU A 535 23.80 8.68 -8.60
C LEU A 535 23.83 7.54 -7.59
N ILE A 536 23.24 7.74 -6.43
CA ILE A 536 23.17 6.74 -5.35
C ILE A 536 22.37 5.48 -5.75
N PHE A 537 21.48 5.58 -6.71
CA PHE A 537 20.70 4.44 -7.22
C PHE A 537 21.35 3.70 -8.38
N ASN A 538 22.66 3.90 -8.62
CA ASN A 538 23.44 3.21 -9.65
C ASN A 538 22.76 3.21 -11.04
N LYS A 539 22.14 4.32 -11.42
CA LYS A 539 21.38 4.49 -12.68
C LYS A 539 20.16 3.56 -12.81
N THR A 540 19.72 2.93 -11.73
CA THR A 540 18.46 2.15 -11.73
C THR A 540 17.28 2.99 -11.28
N LEU A 541 16.10 2.62 -11.73
CA LEU A 541 14.85 3.26 -11.28
C LEU A 541 14.69 3.10 -9.76
N PRO A 542 14.66 4.20 -8.99
CA PRO A 542 14.42 4.11 -7.56
C PRO A 542 12.97 3.70 -7.26
N LEU A 543 12.79 2.88 -6.23
CA LEU A 543 11.47 2.45 -5.77
C LEU A 543 10.99 3.35 -4.63
N SER A 544 9.81 3.94 -4.79
CA SER A 544 9.15 4.74 -3.74
C SER A 544 7.88 4.03 -3.28
N ILE A 545 8.07 3.08 -2.37
CA ILE A 545 7.02 2.21 -1.80
C ILE A 545 7.15 2.19 -0.28
N CYS A 546 6.05 2.04 0.44
CA CYS A 546 6.08 1.98 1.91
C CYS A 546 6.70 0.66 2.40
N ASN A 547 6.39 -0.43 1.74
CA ASN A 547 6.96 -1.77 1.99
C ASN A 547 7.03 -2.56 0.68
N GLU A 548 7.84 -3.60 0.68
CA GLU A 548 7.95 -4.50 -0.46
C GLU A 548 6.65 -5.26 -0.72
N LYS A 549 6.47 -5.70 -1.96
CA LYS A 549 5.31 -6.51 -2.36
C LYS A 549 5.30 -7.83 -1.63
N CYS A 550 4.14 -8.29 -1.22
CA CYS A 550 3.98 -9.60 -0.61
C CYS A 550 4.34 -10.71 -1.61
N PRO A 551 5.22 -11.66 -1.22
CA PRO A 551 5.58 -12.77 -2.08
C PRO A 551 4.42 -13.75 -2.28
N PHE A 552 4.59 -14.71 -3.18
CA PHE A 552 3.64 -15.81 -3.37
C PHE A 552 3.35 -16.54 -2.06
N GLY A 553 2.12 -16.95 -1.84
CA GLY A 553 1.70 -17.61 -0.60
C GLY A 553 1.37 -16.67 0.56
N TYR A 554 1.45 -15.35 0.35
CA TYR A 554 1.15 -14.32 1.35
C TYR A 554 0.09 -13.35 0.84
N SER A 555 -0.74 -12.85 1.75
CA SER A 555 -1.71 -11.78 1.50
C SER A 555 -1.40 -10.54 2.33
N LYS A 556 -1.91 -9.40 1.87
CA LYS A 556 -1.78 -8.12 2.56
C LYS A 556 -2.64 -8.08 3.82
N VAL A 557 -2.07 -7.54 4.88
CA VAL A 557 -2.79 -7.25 6.12
C VAL A 557 -2.61 -5.79 6.46
N LYS A 558 -3.71 -5.07 6.60
CA LYS A 558 -3.70 -3.65 7.00
C LYS A 558 -3.11 -3.51 8.41
N ILE A 559 -2.20 -2.56 8.57
CA ILE A 559 -1.64 -2.19 9.87
C ILE A 559 -2.51 -1.08 10.45
N GLU A 560 -3.06 -1.29 11.63
CA GLU A 560 -3.86 -0.28 12.32
C GLU A 560 -3.06 1.00 12.56
N GLY A 561 -3.65 2.16 12.27
CA GLY A 561 -3.03 3.47 12.42
C GLY A 561 -2.06 3.86 11.30
N LYS A 562 -1.87 3.03 10.26
CA LYS A 562 -1.08 3.40 9.07
C LYS A 562 -1.96 3.56 7.82
N LEU A 563 -1.41 4.25 6.84
CA LEU A 563 -2.06 4.44 5.53
C LEU A 563 -2.19 3.11 4.78
N SER A 564 -3.13 3.02 3.86
CA SER A 564 -3.45 1.80 3.12
C SER A 564 -2.30 1.23 2.28
N CYS A 565 -1.34 2.06 1.91
CA CYS A 565 -0.14 1.66 1.17
C CYS A 565 0.91 0.96 2.04
N CYS A 566 0.77 1.05 3.37
CA CYS A 566 1.63 0.40 4.34
C CYS A 566 0.87 -0.79 4.93
N TYR A 567 1.24 -1.97 4.53
CA TYR A 567 0.64 -3.23 4.94
C TYR A 567 1.72 -4.23 5.37
N ASP A 568 1.32 -5.23 6.11
CA ASP A 568 2.17 -6.37 6.44
C ASP A 568 1.81 -7.56 5.55
N CYS A 569 2.75 -8.49 5.38
CA CYS A 569 2.54 -9.69 4.60
C CYS A 569 2.32 -10.88 5.53
N ARG A 570 1.11 -11.45 5.50
CA ARG A 570 0.77 -12.62 6.29
C ARG A 570 0.64 -13.84 5.41
N GLN A 571 1.25 -14.94 5.83
CA GLN A 571 1.12 -16.21 5.14
C GLN A 571 -0.34 -16.65 5.09
N CYS A 572 -0.79 -17.16 3.95
CA CYS A 572 -2.15 -17.65 3.76
C CYS A 572 -2.54 -18.68 4.83
N PRO A 573 -3.77 -18.68 5.34
CA PRO A 573 -4.23 -19.70 6.29
C PRO A 573 -4.31 -21.07 5.62
N GLU A 574 -4.47 -22.12 6.43
CA GLU A 574 -4.64 -23.49 5.93
C GLU A 574 -5.84 -23.58 4.96
N GLY A 575 -5.66 -24.28 3.87
CA GLY A 575 -6.68 -24.46 2.84
C GLY A 575 -6.76 -23.33 1.81
N LYS A 576 -5.99 -22.26 1.95
CA LYS A 576 -5.95 -21.14 1.01
C LYS A 576 -4.57 -20.93 0.41
N ILE A 577 -4.54 -20.33 -0.78
CA ILE A 577 -3.30 -20.01 -1.51
C ILE A 577 -3.30 -18.55 -2.00
N ALA A 578 -2.11 -18.07 -2.34
CA ALA A 578 -1.89 -16.85 -3.09
C ALA A 578 -0.96 -17.17 -4.27
N ASP A 579 -1.53 -17.26 -5.45
CA ASP A 579 -0.87 -17.61 -6.72
C ASP A 579 -0.27 -16.39 -7.43
N GLN A 580 -0.51 -15.19 -6.91
CA GLN A 580 0.02 -13.93 -7.40
C GLN A 580 0.69 -13.14 -6.27
N MET A 581 1.64 -12.30 -6.65
CA MET A 581 2.24 -11.37 -5.70
C MET A 581 1.24 -10.28 -5.30
N ASP A 582 1.30 -9.88 -4.05
CA ASP A 582 0.65 -8.67 -3.55
C ASP A 582 -0.90 -8.74 -3.53
N LEU A 583 -1.45 -9.95 -3.31
CA LEU A 583 -2.88 -10.17 -3.20
C LEU A 583 -3.45 -9.59 -1.91
N ASP A 584 -4.68 -9.06 -2.01
CA ASP A 584 -5.40 -8.52 -0.86
C ASP A 584 -5.97 -9.61 0.05
N ASP A 585 -6.32 -10.77 -0.49
CA ASP A 585 -6.78 -11.95 0.26
C ASP A 585 -6.35 -13.26 -0.43
N CYS A 586 -6.34 -14.34 0.35
CA CYS A 586 -6.00 -15.67 -0.14
C CYS A 586 -7.26 -16.41 -0.64
N PHE A 587 -7.14 -17.17 -1.72
CA PHE A 587 -8.24 -17.98 -2.27
C PHE A 587 -8.24 -19.38 -1.69
N PRO A 588 -9.40 -19.97 -1.43
CA PRO A 588 -9.49 -21.38 -1.05
C PRO A 588 -9.11 -22.27 -2.23
N CYS A 589 -8.39 -23.35 -1.96
CA CYS A 589 -8.24 -24.41 -2.94
C CYS A 589 -9.58 -25.13 -3.20
N PRO A 590 -9.78 -25.71 -4.40
CA PRO A 590 -10.87 -26.65 -4.66
C PRO A 590 -10.90 -27.77 -3.61
N GLU A 591 -12.07 -28.36 -3.39
CA GLU A 591 -12.27 -29.38 -2.32
C GLU A 591 -11.41 -30.64 -2.52
N ASP A 592 -11.07 -30.96 -3.76
CA ASP A 592 -10.21 -32.08 -4.16
C ASP A 592 -8.71 -31.78 -4.10
N GLN A 593 -8.35 -30.55 -3.70
CA GLN A 593 -6.97 -30.08 -3.67
C GLN A 593 -6.60 -29.49 -2.30
N HIS A 594 -5.30 -29.41 -2.04
CA HIS A 594 -4.73 -28.79 -0.85
C HIS A 594 -3.57 -27.86 -1.21
N PRO A 595 -3.29 -26.81 -0.40
CA PRO A 595 -2.12 -25.97 -0.61
C PRO A 595 -0.81 -26.75 -0.51
N ASN A 596 0.16 -26.38 -1.34
CA ASN A 596 1.53 -26.83 -1.14
C ASN A 596 2.18 -26.14 0.08
N LYS A 597 3.41 -26.49 0.42
CA LYS A 597 4.15 -25.90 1.57
C LYS A 597 4.36 -24.40 1.44
N GLY A 598 4.49 -23.89 0.22
CA GLY A 598 4.63 -22.45 -0.08
C GLY A 598 3.30 -21.69 -0.04
N ARG A 599 2.17 -22.40 -0.09
CA ARG A 599 0.81 -21.86 -0.20
C ARG A 599 0.62 -20.96 -1.43
N ASP A 600 1.36 -21.26 -2.48
CA ASP A 600 1.32 -20.56 -3.77
C ASP A 600 0.58 -21.36 -4.85
N ASN A 601 0.37 -22.66 -4.64
CA ASN A 601 -0.32 -23.52 -5.59
C ASN A 601 -1.15 -24.61 -4.90
N CYS A 602 -2.21 -25.07 -5.55
CA CYS A 602 -3.02 -26.20 -5.07
C CYS A 602 -2.53 -27.50 -5.68
N LEU A 603 -2.33 -28.52 -4.84
CA LEU A 603 -1.97 -29.87 -5.22
C LEU A 603 -3.17 -30.79 -5.03
N PRO A 604 -3.36 -31.81 -5.88
CA PRO A 604 -4.45 -32.79 -5.72
C PRO A 604 -4.27 -33.57 -4.43
N LYS A 605 -5.35 -33.73 -3.66
CA LYS A 605 -5.36 -34.58 -2.47
C LYS A 605 -5.16 -36.03 -2.84
N THR A 606 -4.43 -36.78 -2.01
CA THR A 606 -4.23 -38.23 -2.18
C THR A 606 -5.39 -38.99 -1.57
N VAL A 607 -5.89 -39.99 -2.32
CA VAL A 607 -6.96 -40.88 -1.82
C VAL A 607 -6.35 -41.92 -0.89
N THR A 608 -6.84 -41.97 0.36
CA THR A 608 -6.34 -42.90 1.38
C THR A 608 -7.47 -43.72 2.00
N TYR A 609 -7.15 -44.95 2.32
CA TYR A 609 -8.00 -45.88 3.06
C TYR A 609 -7.10 -46.96 3.72
N LEU A 610 -7.64 -47.71 4.69
CA LEU A 610 -6.86 -48.80 5.35
C LEU A 610 -6.68 -49.97 4.36
N SER A 611 -5.49 -50.00 3.71
CA SER A 611 -5.18 -51.01 2.68
C SER A 611 -4.57 -52.28 3.27
N PHE A 612 -4.82 -53.39 2.56
CA PHE A 612 -4.13 -54.68 2.86
C PHE A 612 -2.62 -54.62 2.63
N GLN A 613 -2.13 -53.65 1.87
CA GLN A 613 -0.69 -53.50 1.55
C GLN A 613 0.08 -52.62 2.57
N GLU A 614 -0.63 -51.87 3.39
CA GLU A 614 0.00 -51.05 4.41
C GLU A 614 0.46 -51.90 5.61
N PRO A 615 1.58 -51.53 6.27
CA PRO A 615 2.09 -52.26 7.43
C PRO A 615 1.06 -52.48 8.55
N LEU A 616 0.21 -51.44 8.77
CA LEU A 616 -0.86 -51.48 9.75
C LEU A 616 -1.95 -52.49 9.33
N GLY A 617 -2.38 -52.45 8.08
CA GLY A 617 -3.36 -53.38 7.53
C GLY A 617 -2.87 -54.82 7.55
N ILE A 618 -1.60 -55.07 7.13
CA ILE A 618 -0.97 -56.39 7.17
C ILE A 618 -0.96 -56.93 8.59
N SER A 619 -0.56 -56.13 9.57
CA SER A 619 -0.46 -56.59 10.98
C SER A 619 -1.85 -56.97 11.53
N LEU A 620 -2.88 -56.16 11.26
CA LEU A 620 -4.23 -56.44 11.69
C LEU A 620 -4.81 -57.73 11.03
N VAL A 621 -4.54 -57.95 9.73
CA VAL A 621 -4.90 -59.18 9.05
C VAL A 621 -4.23 -60.41 9.66
N MET A 622 -2.92 -60.32 9.91
CA MET A 622 -2.16 -61.43 10.50
C MET A 622 -2.66 -61.77 11.90
N ILE A 623 -2.96 -60.77 12.74
CA ILE A 623 -3.54 -60.99 14.07
C ILE A 623 -4.95 -61.61 13.95
N SER A 624 -5.80 -61.11 13.08
CA SER A 624 -7.16 -61.63 12.84
C SER A 624 -7.17 -63.09 12.42
N VAL A 625 -6.33 -63.41 11.43
CA VAL A 625 -6.19 -64.81 10.94
C VAL A 625 -5.61 -65.71 12.01
N SER A 626 -4.58 -65.26 12.76
CA SER A 626 -3.97 -66.06 13.84
C SER A 626 -4.99 -66.42 14.92
N PHE A 627 -5.77 -65.43 15.41
CA PHE A 627 -6.83 -65.72 16.38
C PHE A 627 -7.97 -66.55 15.82
N SER A 628 -8.31 -66.43 14.54
CA SER A 628 -9.29 -67.28 13.88
C SER A 628 -8.82 -68.76 13.85
N VAL A 629 -7.53 -69.00 13.54
CA VAL A 629 -6.94 -70.37 13.55
C VAL A 629 -6.90 -70.88 14.97
N ILE A 630 -6.50 -70.10 15.99
CA ILE A 630 -6.54 -70.47 17.38
C ILE A 630 -7.96 -70.83 17.81
N SER A 631 -8.97 -70.03 17.45
CA SER A 631 -10.38 -70.34 17.77
C SER A 631 -10.85 -71.67 17.13
N ALA A 632 -10.48 -71.90 15.88
CA ALA A 632 -10.77 -73.15 15.19
C ALA A 632 -10.06 -74.39 15.82
N MET A 633 -8.78 -74.20 16.23
CA MET A 633 -8.04 -75.25 16.97
C MET A 633 -8.70 -75.58 18.32
N VAL A 634 -9.06 -74.55 19.09
CA VAL A 634 -9.80 -74.73 20.34
C VAL A 634 -11.10 -75.47 20.15
N LEU A 635 -11.89 -75.03 19.09
CA LEU A 635 -13.11 -75.77 18.75
C LEU A 635 -12.85 -77.23 18.39
N GLY A 636 -11.81 -77.56 17.60
CA GLY A 636 -11.40 -78.85 17.24
C GLY A 636 -11.03 -79.69 18.47
N ILE A 637 -10.31 -79.13 19.46
CA ILE A 637 -9.96 -79.79 20.74
C ILE A 637 -11.24 -80.17 21.50
N PHE A 638 -12.18 -79.21 21.61
CA PHE A 638 -13.46 -79.47 22.30
C PHE A 638 -14.33 -80.47 21.60
N ILE A 639 -14.33 -80.58 20.29
CA ILE A 639 -15.06 -81.58 19.49
C ILE A 639 -14.38 -82.98 19.73
N LYS A 640 -13.01 -83.06 19.65
CA LYS A 640 -12.26 -84.31 19.83
C LYS A 640 -12.44 -84.86 21.25
N HIS A 641 -12.52 -84.00 22.26
CA HIS A 641 -12.64 -84.38 23.64
C HIS A 641 -14.05 -84.20 24.25
N GLN A 642 -15.07 -84.31 23.39
CA GLN A 642 -16.52 -84.02 23.71
C GLN A 642 -17.10 -84.86 24.84
N ASP A 643 -16.53 -86.06 25.10
CA ASP A 643 -17.03 -86.97 26.11
C ASP A 643 -16.39 -86.76 27.47
N THR A 644 -15.40 -85.88 27.60
CA THR A 644 -14.72 -85.55 28.87
C THR A 644 -15.61 -84.86 29.84
N PRO A 645 -15.41 -85.05 31.17
CA PRO A 645 -16.25 -84.39 32.17
C PRO A 645 -16.25 -82.89 32.09
N ILE A 646 -15.11 -82.24 31.79
CA ILE A 646 -15.03 -80.73 31.66
C ILE A 646 -15.84 -80.21 30.51
N VAL A 647 -15.90 -80.90 29.36
CA VAL A 647 -16.66 -80.44 28.19
C VAL A 647 -18.15 -80.64 28.44
N LYS A 648 -18.55 -81.70 29.06
CA LYS A 648 -19.95 -82.00 29.43
C LYS A 648 -20.47 -81.01 30.47
N ALA A 649 -19.65 -80.68 31.53
CA ALA A 649 -20.02 -79.67 32.50
C ALA A 649 -20.19 -78.25 31.95
N ASN A 650 -19.49 -77.88 30.85
CA ASN A 650 -19.48 -76.60 30.23
C ASN A 650 -20.66 -76.35 29.29
N ASN A 651 -21.72 -77.10 29.27
CA ASN A 651 -22.81 -77.01 28.28
C ASN A 651 -22.33 -76.99 26.83
N ARG A 652 -22.01 -78.19 26.34
CA ARG A 652 -21.32 -78.38 25.05
C ARG A 652 -21.86 -77.56 23.90
N ASN A 653 -23.18 -77.41 23.71
CA ASN A 653 -23.76 -76.72 22.59
C ASN A 653 -23.46 -75.19 22.69
N LEU A 654 -23.66 -74.58 23.83
CA LEU A 654 -23.37 -73.15 24.04
C LEU A 654 -21.86 -72.87 23.85
N THR A 655 -20.99 -73.82 24.19
CA THR A 655 -19.56 -73.67 24.00
C THR A 655 -19.19 -73.68 22.52
N TYR A 656 -19.76 -74.52 21.72
CA TYR A 656 -19.54 -74.58 20.28
C TYR A 656 -20.06 -73.31 19.59
N ILE A 657 -21.30 -72.85 19.96
CA ILE A 657 -21.87 -71.63 19.39
C ILE A 657 -20.98 -70.42 19.76
N LEU A 658 -20.50 -70.33 21.00
CA LEU A 658 -19.60 -69.26 21.45
C LEU A 658 -18.26 -69.27 20.68
N LEU A 659 -17.63 -70.46 20.48
CA LEU A 659 -16.38 -70.55 19.71
C LEU A 659 -16.57 -70.18 18.25
N ILE A 660 -17.68 -70.60 17.63
CA ILE A 660 -18.02 -70.26 16.28
C ILE A 660 -18.32 -68.74 16.16
N ALA A 661 -19.01 -68.18 17.13
CA ALA A 661 -19.26 -66.74 17.16
C ALA A 661 -17.97 -65.91 17.31
N LEU A 662 -17.01 -66.33 18.16
CA LEU A 662 -15.71 -65.70 18.31
C LEU A 662 -14.87 -65.83 17.01
N LEU A 663 -14.90 -67.04 16.36
CA LEU A 663 -14.21 -67.26 15.08
C LEU A 663 -14.76 -66.33 14.00
N LEU A 664 -16.10 -66.22 13.88
CA LEU A 664 -16.72 -65.31 12.97
C LEU A 664 -16.44 -63.83 13.31
N SER A 665 -16.35 -63.49 14.59
CA SER A 665 -15.96 -62.13 15.02
C SER A 665 -14.53 -61.77 14.65
N PHE A 666 -13.58 -62.72 14.66
CA PHE A 666 -12.23 -62.49 14.16
C PHE A 666 -12.25 -62.36 12.62
N LEU A 667 -12.97 -63.18 11.90
CA LEU A 667 -13.06 -63.08 10.43
C LEU A 667 -13.80 -61.83 9.95
N CYS A 668 -14.77 -61.34 10.70
CA CYS A 668 -15.52 -60.13 10.29
C CYS A 668 -14.66 -58.88 10.27
N THR A 669 -13.53 -58.84 11.03
CA THR A 669 -12.58 -57.73 10.98
C THR A 669 -11.93 -57.54 9.61
N LEU A 670 -11.83 -58.58 8.80
CA LEU A 670 -11.34 -58.52 7.40
C LEU A 670 -12.28 -57.72 6.48
N LEU A 671 -13.56 -57.59 6.82
CA LEU A 671 -14.50 -56.74 6.09
C LEU A 671 -14.24 -55.24 6.25
N PHE A 672 -13.52 -54.87 7.27
CA PHE A 672 -13.16 -53.46 7.55
C PHE A 672 -11.92 -53.01 6.80
N ILE A 673 -11.11 -53.95 6.28
CA ILE A 673 -9.86 -53.67 5.58
C ILE A 673 -10.10 -53.63 4.07
N GLY A 674 -9.44 -52.71 3.36
CA GLY A 674 -9.52 -52.51 1.92
C GLY A 674 -10.43 -51.39 1.55
N GLN A 675 -10.52 -51.13 0.25
CA GLN A 675 -11.33 -50.04 -0.27
C GLN A 675 -12.82 -50.25 0.11
N PRO A 676 -13.47 -49.22 0.70
CA PRO A 676 -14.88 -49.25 1.02
C PRO A 676 -15.71 -49.55 -0.24
N ASP A 677 -16.59 -50.49 -0.17
CA ASP A 677 -17.53 -50.87 -1.19
C ASP A 677 -18.92 -51.03 -0.56
N GLN A 678 -19.97 -50.85 -1.32
CA GLN A 678 -21.34 -50.83 -0.80
C GLN A 678 -21.66 -52.12 0.00
N VAL A 679 -21.26 -53.29 -0.51
CA VAL A 679 -21.46 -54.59 0.16
C VAL A 679 -20.68 -54.68 1.46
N LYS A 680 -19.41 -54.20 1.48
CA LYS A 680 -18.59 -54.21 2.70
C LYS A 680 -19.17 -53.28 3.75
N CYS A 681 -19.62 -52.08 3.37
CA CYS A 681 -20.22 -51.13 4.28
C CYS A 681 -21.49 -51.70 4.95
N LEU A 682 -22.35 -52.39 4.20
CA LEU A 682 -23.55 -53.02 4.73
C LEU A 682 -23.26 -54.16 5.69
N LEU A 683 -22.24 -55.00 5.37
CA LEU A 683 -21.94 -56.22 6.11
C LEU A 683 -21.06 -55.96 7.37
N ARG A 684 -20.13 -55.06 7.34
CA ARG A 684 -19.12 -54.92 8.42
C ARG A 684 -19.75 -54.71 9.82
N GLN A 685 -20.61 -53.73 9.97
CA GLN A 685 -21.21 -53.37 11.27
C GLN A 685 -22.34 -54.35 11.67
N SER A 686 -23.15 -54.80 10.70
CA SER A 686 -24.25 -55.75 10.95
C SER A 686 -23.68 -57.13 11.36
N THR A 687 -22.65 -57.65 10.64
CA THR A 687 -22.03 -58.93 10.98
C THR A 687 -21.36 -58.87 12.36
N PHE A 688 -20.65 -57.77 12.63
CA PHE A 688 -20.02 -57.54 13.96
C PHE A 688 -21.10 -57.54 15.06
N GLY A 689 -22.12 -56.74 14.96
CA GLY A 689 -23.18 -56.60 15.95
C GLY A 689 -23.88 -57.94 16.27
N ILE A 690 -24.20 -58.72 15.22
CA ILE A 690 -24.85 -60.03 15.36
C ILE A 690 -23.91 -61.05 16.02
N THR A 691 -22.68 -61.21 15.52
CA THR A 691 -21.75 -62.23 16.00
C THR A 691 -21.36 -62.01 17.49
N PHE A 692 -21.13 -60.73 17.87
CA PHE A 692 -20.84 -60.41 19.27
C PHE A 692 -22.04 -60.59 20.20
N SER A 693 -23.25 -60.21 19.74
CA SER A 693 -24.45 -60.42 20.52
C SER A 693 -24.70 -61.89 20.74
N ILE A 694 -24.42 -62.79 19.79
CA ILE A 694 -24.48 -64.24 19.97
C ILE A 694 -23.42 -64.68 21.02
N ALA A 695 -22.20 -64.22 20.93
CA ALA A 695 -21.15 -64.54 21.87
C ALA A 695 -21.52 -64.17 23.32
N LEU A 696 -21.96 -62.92 23.51
CA LEU A 696 -22.37 -62.37 24.82
C LEU A 696 -23.60 -63.14 25.35
N SER A 697 -24.58 -63.46 24.51
CA SER A 697 -25.77 -64.27 24.89
C SER A 697 -25.43 -65.70 25.32
N CYS A 698 -24.43 -66.32 24.68
CA CYS A 698 -23.96 -67.63 25.11
C CYS A 698 -23.31 -67.56 26.51
N ILE A 699 -22.55 -66.47 26.79
CA ILE A 699 -21.97 -66.25 28.10
C ILE A 699 -23.04 -66.00 29.15
N LEU A 700 -24.02 -65.12 28.83
CA LEU A 700 -25.19 -64.85 29.67
C LEU A 700 -25.99 -66.14 29.96
N GLY A 701 -26.24 -66.94 28.95
CA GLY A 701 -26.93 -68.22 29.09
C GLY A 701 -26.18 -69.19 30.01
N LYS A 702 -24.85 -69.28 29.88
CA LYS A 702 -24.00 -70.09 30.77
C LYS A 702 -24.05 -69.60 32.23
N THR A 703 -23.88 -68.29 32.47
CA THR A 703 -23.90 -67.70 33.81
C THR A 703 -25.25 -67.82 34.47
N THR A 704 -26.32 -67.56 33.70
CA THR A 704 -27.70 -67.70 34.16
C THR A 704 -28.02 -69.11 34.59
N ILE A 705 -27.61 -70.16 33.84
CA ILE A 705 -27.81 -71.55 34.21
C ILE A 705 -27.12 -71.85 35.52
N VAL A 706 -25.90 -71.38 35.71
CA VAL A 706 -25.16 -71.59 37.01
C VAL A 706 -25.89 -70.94 38.15
N VAL A 707 -26.33 -69.67 38.04
CA VAL A 707 -27.08 -68.97 39.04
C VAL A 707 -28.40 -69.69 39.36
N LEU A 708 -29.20 -70.05 38.33
CA LEU A 708 -30.47 -70.77 38.51
C LEU A 708 -30.26 -72.18 39.16
N ALA A 709 -29.19 -72.89 38.75
CA ALA A 709 -28.91 -74.20 39.35
C ALA A 709 -28.68 -74.08 40.87
N PHE A 710 -27.98 -73.01 41.32
CA PHE A 710 -27.77 -72.73 42.73
C PHE A 710 -29.07 -72.32 43.47
N MET A 711 -29.87 -71.45 42.78
CA MET A 711 -31.16 -71.00 43.34
C MET A 711 -32.15 -72.19 43.48
N ALA A 712 -32.08 -73.18 42.63
CA ALA A 712 -32.89 -74.39 42.60
C ALA A 712 -32.55 -75.41 43.60
N THR A 713 -31.38 -75.35 44.29
CA THR A 713 -30.94 -76.21 45.34
C THR A 713 -31.70 -76.02 46.67
N LYS A 714 -32.43 -74.93 46.83
CA LYS A 714 -33.30 -74.68 47.97
C LYS A 714 -34.55 -75.54 47.93
N PRO A 715 -34.89 -76.25 49.00
CA PRO A 715 -36.08 -77.10 49.05
C PRO A 715 -37.35 -76.26 48.75
N GLY A 716 -38.25 -76.77 47.83
CA GLY A 716 -39.47 -76.05 47.45
C GLY A 716 -39.37 -74.99 46.33
N SER A 717 -38.20 -74.78 45.75
CA SER A 717 -37.98 -73.78 44.71
C SER A 717 -38.72 -74.07 43.41
N LYS A 718 -39.67 -73.18 42.98
CA LYS A 718 -40.30 -73.26 41.66
C LYS A 718 -39.35 -73.09 40.49
N MET A 719 -38.13 -72.65 40.77
CA MET A 719 -37.05 -72.42 39.80
C MET A 719 -36.50 -73.71 39.15
N ARG A 720 -36.73 -74.84 39.77
CA ARG A 720 -36.27 -76.15 39.26
C ARG A 720 -36.83 -76.56 37.91
N LYS A 721 -38.01 -76.05 37.55
CA LYS A 721 -38.64 -76.23 36.23
C LYS A 721 -37.90 -75.42 35.14
N TRP A 722 -37.22 -74.38 35.47
CA TRP A 722 -36.55 -73.50 34.49
C TRP A 722 -35.07 -73.82 34.29
N VAL A 723 -34.48 -74.67 35.11
CA VAL A 723 -33.10 -75.07 34.94
C VAL A 723 -33.00 -76.12 33.84
N GLY A 724 -32.49 -75.76 32.66
CA GLY A 724 -32.33 -76.72 31.55
C GLY A 724 -31.74 -76.02 30.30
N ARG A 725 -31.31 -76.91 29.37
CA ARG A 725 -30.76 -76.51 28.07
C ARG A 725 -31.72 -75.61 27.25
N ARG A 726 -33.03 -75.82 27.42
CA ARG A 726 -34.06 -75.02 26.73
C ARG A 726 -34.00 -73.55 27.07
N MET A 727 -33.82 -73.25 28.37
CA MET A 727 -33.71 -71.87 28.84
C MET A 727 -32.51 -71.10 28.20
N ALA A 728 -31.32 -71.71 28.19
CA ALA A 728 -30.16 -71.09 27.61
C ALA A 728 -30.29 -70.88 26.10
N ASN A 729 -30.86 -71.85 25.40
CA ASN A 729 -31.12 -71.70 23.94
C ASN A 729 -32.15 -70.61 23.67
N THR A 730 -33.16 -70.46 24.53
CA THR A 730 -34.16 -69.38 24.40
C THR A 730 -33.52 -68.02 24.62
N ILE A 731 -32.57 -67.87 25.57
CA ILE A 731 -31.82 -66.62 25.80
C ILE A 731 -30.99 -66.25 24.57
N VAL A 732 -30.24 -67.20 24.02
CA VAL A 732 -29.45 -66.99 22.82
C VAL A 732 -30.32 -66.64 21.60
N LEU A 733 -31.41 -67.37 21.39
CA LEU A 733 -32.32 -67.06 20.28
C LEU A 733 -33.02 -65.73 20.43
N SER A 734 -33.49 -65.37 21.63
CA SER A 734 -34.17 -64.08 21.86
C SER A 734 -33.26 -62.85 21.66
N VAL A 735 -31.98 -62.92 22.15
CA VAL A 735 -31.00 -61.92 21.94
C VAL A 735 -30.58 -61.79 20.48
N PHE A 736 -30.36 -62.95 19.82
CA PHE A 736 -30.11 -62.97 18.36
C PHE A 736 -31.22 -62.33 17.58
N MET A 737 -32.50 -62.66 17.82
CA MET A 737 -33.64 -62.09 17.11
C MET A 737 -33.77 -60.59 17.40
N ALA A 738 -33.52 -60.14 18.61
CA ALA A 738 -33.54 -58.73 18.94
C ALA A 738 -32.46 -57.93 18.15
N GLN A 739 -31.21 -58.40 18.22
CA GLN A 739 -30.12 -57.71 17.50
C GLN A 739 -30.31 -57.78 15.99
N PHE A 740 -30.73 -58.95 15.48
CA PHE A 740 -31.03 -59.13 14.05
C PHE A 740 -32.13 -58.17 13.58
N THR A 741 -33.22 -58.02 14.34
CA THR A 741 -34.27 -57.03 14.04
C THR A 741 -33.74 -55.62 14.00
N ILE A 742 -32.91 -55.20 15.01
CA ILE A 742 -32.29 -53.87 15.03
C ILE A 742 -31.43 -53.67 13.78
N CYS A 743 -30.59 -54.63 13.39
CA CYS A 743 -29.78 -54.53 12.19
C CYS A 743 -30.64 -54.47 10.89
N VAL A 744 -31.70 -55.29 10.77
CA VAL A 744 -32.60 -55.24 9.60
C VAL A 744 -33.32 -53.93 9.49
N VAL A 745 -33.80 -53.37 10.59
CA VAL A 745 -34.44 -52.04 10.62
C VAL A 745 -33.44 -50.97 10.19
N TRP A 746 -32.22 -51.01 10.72
CA TRP A 746 -31.16 -50.11 10.32
C TRP A 746 -30.87 -50.18 8.82
N LEU A 747 -30.62 -51.37 8.26
CA LEU A 747 -30.38 -51.54 6.84
C LEU A 747 -31.54 -51.14 5.92
N ALA A 748 -32.81 -51.24 6.41
CA ALA A 748 -33.99 -50.85 5.67
C ALA A 748 -34.24 -49.33 5.68
N ILE A 749 -33.95 -48.65 6.77
CA ILE A 749 -34.26 -47.21 6.95
C ILE A 749 -33.08 -46.31 6.47
N SER A 750 -31.87 -46.67 6.87
CA SER A 750 -30.68 -45.86 6.60
C SER A 750 -29.45 -46.75 6.41
N PRO A 751 -29.34 -47.41 5.24
CA PRO A 751 -28.24 -48.32 4.99
C PRO A 751 -26.87 -47.57 4.98
N PRO A 752 -25.83 -48.14 5.55
CA PRO A 752 -24.46 -47.64 5.42
C PRO A 752 -24.02 -47.67 3.96
N PHE A 753 -23.30 -46.61 3.56
CA PHE A 753 -22.80 -46.44 2.18
C PHE A 753 -21.33 -45.96 2.17
N PRO A 754 -20.59 -46.21 1.06
CA PRO A 754 -19.25 -45.66 0.91
C PRO A 754 -19.32 -44.14 0.73
N ASP A 755 -18.47 -43.42 1.44
CA ASP A 755 -18.38 -41.97 1.43
C ASP A 755 -16.89 -41.55 1.38
N SER A 756 -16.69 -40.30 0.95
CA SER A 756 -15.36 -39.68 0.86
C SER A 756 -15.27 -38.46 1.78
N ASP A 757 -14.54 -38.57 2.86
CA ASP A 757 -14.30 -37.41 3.73
C ASP A 757 -13.17 -36.55 3.18
N MET A 758 -13.54 -35.33 2.72
CA MET A 758 -12.64 -34.33 2.16
C MET A 758 -12.20 -33.29 3.19
N HIS A 759 -12.77 -33.34 4.41
CA HIS A 759 -12.63 -32.25 5.40
C HIS A 759 -11.80 -32.59 6.62
N SER A 760 -11.75 -33.86 7.03
CA SER A 760 -11.04 -34.27 8.26
C SER A 760 -9.53 -34.15 8.16
N ILE A 761 -8.95 -34.30 6.97
CA ILE A 761 -7.52 -34.18 6.72
C ILE A 761 -7.31 -33.27 5.50
N VAL A 762 -6.42 -32.28 5.63
CA VAL A 762 -6.20 -31.27 4.57
C VAL A 762 -5.57 -31.87 3.31
N GLU A 763 -4.66 -32.83 3.47
CA GLU A 763 -3.83 -33.38 2.37
C GLU A 763 -4.41 -34.67 1.76
N GLU A 764 -5.39 -35.33 2.42
CA GLU A 764 -5.89 -36.64 2.03
C GLU A 764 -7.42 -36.65 1.89
N ILE A 765 -7.91 -37.42 0.93
CA ILE A 765 -9.33 -37.80 0.82
C ILE A 765 -9.45 -39.17 1.46
N VAL A 766 -10.19 -39.26 2.56
CA VAL A 766 -10.36 -40.51 3.27
C VAL A 766 -11.59 -41.22 2.77
N LEU A 767 -11.40 -42.43 2.17
CA LEU A 767 -12.54 -43.27 1.82
C LEU A 767 -12.97 -44.06 3.07
N GLU A 768 -14.21 -43.86 3.47
CA GLU A 768 -14.80 -44.53 4.63
C GLU A 768 -16.22 -45.04 4.34
N CYS A 769 -16.76 -45.78 5.24
CA CYS A 769 -18.15 -46.12 5.21
C CYS A 769 -18.93 -45.23 6.15
N ASN A 770 -19.81 -44.45 5.62
CA ASN A 770 -20.76 -43.64 6.40
C ASN A 770 -21.86 -44.57 6.93
N GLU A 771 -22.15 -44.48 8.22
CA GLU A 771 -23.15 -45.31 8.90
C GLU A 771 -24.60 -44.98 8.51
N GLY A 772 -24.83 -43.97 7.68
CA GLY A 772 -26.14 -43.46 7.24
C GLY A 772 -26.89 -42.74 8.38
N SER A 773 -27.14 -43.46 9.47
CA SER A 773 -27.78 -42.87 10.66
C SER A 773 -26.95 -43.16 11.91
N THR A 774 -26.37 -42.08 12.48
CA THR A 774 -25.61 -42.11 13.72
C THR A 774 -26.42 -42.67 14.89
N THR A 775 -27.72 -42.36 14.96
CA THR A 775 -28.63 -42.87 15.99
C THR A 775 -28.79 -44.40 15.92
N MET A 776 -28.94 -44.95 14.72
CA MET A 776 -29.10 -46.41 14.53
C MET A 776 -27.81 -47.13 14.84
N PHE A 777 -26.65 -46.58 14.47
CA PHE A 777 -25.34 -47.13 14.85
C PHE A 777 -25.17 -47.20 16.37
N TYR A 778 -25.47 -46.08 17.08
CA TYR A 778 -25.41 -46.07 18.55
C TYR A 778 -26.49 -46.98 19.18
N THR A 779 -27.62 -47.25 18.51
CA THR A 779 -28.62 -48.19 19.02
C THR A 779 -28.08 -49.63 19.00
N VAL A 780 -27.37 -50.03 17.92
CA VAL A 780 -26.71 -51.36 17.81
C VAL A 780 -25.65 -51.48 18.91
N LEU A 781 -24.80 -50.51 19.07
CA LEU A 781 -23.76 -50.51 20.11
C LEU A 781 -24.35 -50.46 21.54
N GLY A 782 -25.42 -49.67 21.74
CA GLY A 782 -26.13 -49.50 23.01
C GLY A 782 -26.78 -50.80 23.46
N PHE A 783 -27.39 -51.57 22.54
CA PHE A 783 -27.94 -52.89 22.85
C PHE A 783 -26.85 -53.85 23.25
N MET A 784 -25.72 -53.90 22.57
CA MET A 784 -24.54 -54.71 22.98
C MET A 784 -23.97 -54.25 24.34
N GLY A 785 -23.93 -52.93 24.59
CA GLY A 785 -23.52 -52.38 25.89
C GLY A 785 -24.44 -52.79 27.02
N LEU A 786 -25.75 -52.72 26.81
CA LEU A 786 -26.75 -53.23 27.79
C LEU A 786 -26.60 -54.74 28.05
N LEU A 787 -26.45 -55.52 26.98
CA LEU A 787 -26.25 -56.96 27.08
C LEU A 787 -24.95 -57.28 27.86
N THR A 788 -23.92 -56.52 27.61
CA THR A 788 -22.61 -56.62 28.34
C THR A 788 -22.78 -56.32 29.83
N ALA A 789 -23.46 -55.25 30.17
CA ALA A 789 -23.73 -54.84 31.54
C ALA A 789 -24.52 -55.92 32.28
N VAL A 790 -25.58 -56.43 31.67
CA VAL A 790 -26.39 -57.56 32.24
C VAL A 790 -25.52 -58.80 32.40
N THR A 791 -24.74 -59.19 31.42
CA THR A 791 -23.88 -60.39 31.48
C THR A 791 -22.82 -60.24 32.55
N PHE A 792 -22.19 -59.06 32.69
CA PHE A 792 -21.22 -58.76 33.73
C PHE A 792 -21.83 -58.85 35.11
N THR A 793 -23.02 -58.22 35.32
CA THR A 793 -23.70 -58.24 36.59
C THR A 793 -24.06 -59.66 37.03
N VAL A 794 -24.64 -60.48 36.15
CA VAL A 794 -24.95 -61.88 36.40
C VAL A 794 -23.70 -62.71 36.72
N ALA A 795 -22.65 -62.50 35.93
CA ALA A 795 -21.34 -63.20 36.17
C ALA A 795 -20.70 -62.75 37.46
N PHE A 796 -20.79 -61.46 37.83
CA PHE A 796 -20.26 -60.93 39.09
C PHE A 796 -20.98 -61.46 40.31
N LEU A 797 -22.33 -61.56 40.24
CA LEU A 797 -23.13 -62.22 41.27
C LEU A 797 -22.78 -63.68 41.43
N ALA A 798 -22.52 -64.39 40.38
CA ALA A 798 -22.13 -65.81 40.33
C ALA A 798 -20.71 -66.13 40.79
N ARG A 799 -19.81 -65.12 40.92
CA ARG A 799 -18.37 -65.32 41.20
C ARG A 799 -18.05 -66.05 42.50
N ASN A 800 -18.91 -65.89 43.50
CA ASN A 800 -18.73 -66.49 44.86
C ASN A 800 -19.47 -67.81 44.99
N LEU A 801 -20.14 -68.29 43.95
CA LEU A 801 -20.78 -69.62 44.00
C LEU A 801 -19.74 -70.72 43.86
N PRO A 802 -19.82 -71.81 44.69
CA PRO A 802 -18.94 -72.95 44.58
C PRO A 802 -19.13 -73.66 43.25
N ASP A 803 -18.23 -73.48 42.35
CA ASP A 803 -18.20 -74.09 41.03
C ASP A 803 -16.93 -74.91 40.88
N SER A 804 -17.07 -76.18 40.37
CA SER A 804 -15.98 -77.13 40.28
C SER A 804 -14.82 -76.65 39.39
N PHE A 805 -14.95 -75.64 38.59
CA PHE A 805 -13.94 -75.16 37.68
C PHE A 805 -13.70 -73.63 37.70
N ASN A 806 -14.18 -72.96 38.72
CA ASN A 806 -14.11 -71.49 38.78
C ASN A 806 -14.57 -70.73 37.49
N GLU A 807 -15.48 -71.36 36.74
CA GLU A 807 -15.90 -70.79 35.41
C GLU A 807 -16.48 -69.40 35.54
N ALA A 808 -17.30 -69.13 36.58
CA ALA A 808 -17.86 -67.87 36.87
C ALA A 808 -16.83 -66.73 37.09
N LYS A 809 -15.72 -67.04 37.77
CA LYS A 809 -14.59 -66.11 37.98
C LYS A 809 -13.90 -65.75 36.66
N PHE A 810 -13.60 -66.71 35.82
CA PHE A 810 -12.97 -66.51 34.53
C PHE A 810 -13.88 -65.73 33.59
N ILE A 811 -15.21 -66.00 33.59
CA ILE A 811 -16.19 -65.20 32.84
C ILE A 811 -16.25 -63.78 33.38
N THR A 812 -16.31 -63.56 34.69
CA THR A 812 -16.29 -62.19 35.26
C THR A 812 -15.05 -61.44 34.88
N PHE A 813 -13.89 -62.08 34.88
CA PHE A 813 -12.64 -61.42 34.47
C PHE A 813 -12.65 -61.11 32.96
N SER A 814 -13.11 -61.99 32.14
CA SER A 814 -13.23 -61.80 30.71
C SER A 814 -14.20 -60.66 30.37
N MET A 815 -15.28 -60.54 31.10
CA MET A 815 -16.25 -59.43 30.93
C MET A 815 -15.69 -58.12 31.43
N LEU A 816 -14.84 -58.09 32.46
CA LEU A 816 -14.13 -56.91 32.91
C LEU A 816 -13.18 -56.38 31.81
N VAL A 817 -12.36 -57.29 31.22
CA VAL A 817 -11.50 -56.96 30.09
C VAL A 817 -12.33 -56.41 28.92
N PHE A 818 -13.44 -57.08 28.60
CA PHE A 818 -14.36 -56.62 27.55
C PHE A 818 -14.87 -55.22 27.83
N CYS A 819 -15.39 -54.94 29.03
CA CYS A 819 -15.89 -53.61 29.42
C CYS A 819 -14.80 -52.52 29.31
N SER A 820 -13.56 -52.83 29.77
CA SER A 820 -12.45 -51.88 29.70
C SER A 820 -12.11 -51.49 28.25
N VAL A 821 -12.09 -52.44 27.31
CA VAL A 821 -11.87 -52.21 25.88
C VAL A 821 -12.96 -51.28 25.30
N TRP A 822 -14.24 -51.51 25.58
CA TRP A 822 -15.35 -50.73 25.04
C TRP A 822 -15.48 -49.37 25.71
N VAL A 823 -15.14 -49.20 26.99
CA VAL A 823 -15.07 -47.91 27.65
C VAL A 823 -13.97 -47.01 27.03
N THR A 824 -12.83 -47.62 26.70
CA THR A 824 -11.74 -46.86 26.03
C THR A 824 -12.00 -46.64 24.53
N PHE A 825 -12.78 -47.52 23.89
CA PHE A 825 -13.13 -47.39 22.47
C PHE A 825 -13.86 -46.10 22.16
N VAL A 826 -14.90 -45.73 22.95
CA VAL A 826 -15.73 -44.56 22.66
C VAL A 826 -14.93 -43.27 22.57
N PRO A 827 -14.13 -42.84 23.56
CA PRO A 827 -13.35 -41.61 23.44
C PRO A 827 -12.28 -41.69 22.34
N THR A 828 -11.66 -42.87 22.13
CA THR A 828 -10.66 -43.03 21.08
C THR A 828 -11.27 -42.97 19.68
N TYR A 829 -12.44 -43.54 19.47
CA TYR A 829 -13.20 -43.47 18.22
C TYR A 829 -13.57 -42.05 17.87
N LEU A 830 -14.05 -41.26 18.83
CA LEU A 830 -14.45 -39.85 18.65
C LEU A 830 -13.26 -38.91 18.43
N SER A 831 -12.07 -39.25 18.96
CA SER A 831 -10.87 -38.41 18.84
C SER A 831 -9.99 -38.73 17.63
N THR A 832 -10.11 -39.92 17.07
CA THR A 832 -9.32 -40.38 15.92
C THR A 832 -9.91 -39.91 14.62
N LYS A 833 -9.07 -39.61 13.65
CA LYS A 833 -9.50 -39.17 12.30
C LYS A 833 -8.86 -40.03 11.20
N GLY A 834 -9.50 -40.00 10.04
CA GLY A 834 -9.01 -40.67 8.85
C GLY A 834 -9.01 -42.20 8.95
N LYS A 835 -8.17 -42.90 8.19
CA LYS A 835 -8.08 -44.37 8.14
C LYS A 835 -7.83 -45.05 9.50
N TYR A 836 -7.30 -44.34 10.50
CA TYR A 836 -7.03 -44.86 11.81
C TYR A 836 -8.31 -45.12 12.64
N VAL A 837 -9.44 -44.49 12.30
CA VAL A 837 -10.76 -44.79 12.91
C VAL A 837 -11.09 -46.29 12.71
N VAL A 838 -10.93 -46.77 11.47
CA VAL A 838 -11.19 -48.17 11.12
C VAL A 838 -10.20 -49.11 11.86
N ALA A 839 -8.94 -48.70 12.02
CA ALA A 839 -7.96 -49.50 12.78
C ALA A 839 -8.35 -49.64 14.27
N VAL A 840 -8.88 -48.56 14.87
CA VAL A 840 -9.39 -48.58 16.26
C VAL A 840 -10.58 -49.51 16.43
N GLU A 841 -11.52 -49.49 15.46
CA GLU A 841 -12.63 -50.44 15.43
C GLU A 841 -12.13 -51.92 15.38
N ILE A 842 -11.25 -52.23 14.43
CA ILE A 842 -10.66 -53.58 14.31
C ILE A 842 -9.95 -54.02 15.57
N PHE A 843 -9.10 -53.14 16.14
CA PHE A 843 -8.36 -53.40 17.35
C PHE A 843 -9.31 -53.71 18.52
N SER A 844 -10.37 -52.94 18.67
CA SER A 844 -11.34 -53.15 19.76
C SER A 844 -12.10 -54.47 19.61
N ILE A 845 -12.46 -54.86 18.39
CA ILE A 845 -13.09 -56.16 18.08
C ILE A 845 -12.13 -57.28 18.40
N LEU A 846 -10.88 -57.22 17.92
CA LEU A 846 -9.86 -58.26 18.16
C LEU A 846 -9.52 -58.39 19.64
N ALA A 847 -9.31 -57.30 20.34
CA ALA A 847 -8.98 -57.29 21.79
C ALA A 847 -10.12 -57.89 22.62
N SER A 848 -11.37 -57.50 22.32
CA SER A 848 -12.57 -58.02 23.00
C SER A 848 -12.73 -59.53 22.79
N ALA A 849 -12.67 -59.95 21.51
CA ALA A 849 -12.83 -61.40 21.16
C ALA A 849 -11.65 -62.25 21.72
N ALA A 850 -10.42 -61.73 21.65
CA ALA A 850 -9.23 -62.41 22.22
C ALA A 850 -9.29 -62.49 23.76
N GLY A 851 -9.76 -61.44 24.43
CA GLY A 851 -10.02 -61.44 25.86
C GLY A 851 -11.03 -62.56 26.28
N LEU A 852 -12.14 -62.64 25.57
CA LEU A 852 -13.12 -63.73 25.80
C LEU A 852 -12.54 -65.09 25.51
N LEU A 853 -11.84 -65.29 24.39
CA LEU A 853 -11.22 -66.57 24.02
C LEU A 853 -10.17 -66.98 25.06
N GLY A 854 -9.25 -66.06 25.39
CA GLY A 854 -8.13 -66.33 26.31
C GLY A 854 -8.60 -66.65 27.71
N CYS A 855 -9.42 -65.78 28.31
CA CYS A 855 -9.82 -65.97 29.70
C CYS A 855 -10.76 -67.14 29.93
N ILE A 856 -11.66 -67.42 28.99
CA ILE A 856 -12.64 -68.49 29.15
C ILE A 856 -12.05 -69.89 28.77
N PHE A 857 -11.26 -69.96 27.69
CA PHE A 857 -10.89 -71.21 27.09
C PHE A 857 -9.43 -71.70 27.40
N SER A 858 -8.46 -70.77 27.63
CA SER A 858 -7.08 -71.13 27.93
C SER A 858 -6.97 -72.08 29.17
N PRO A 859 -7.64 -71.75 30.31
CA PRO A 859 -7.56 -72.62 31.44
C PRO A 859 -8.12 -74.07 31.18
N LYS A 860 -9.20 -74.09 30.34
CA LYS A 860 -9.83 -75.39 29.99
C LYS A 860 -9.00 -76.18 29.02
N CYS A 861 -8.39 -75.56 28.01
CA CYS A 861 -7.45 -76.19 27.09
C CYS A 861 -6.20 -76.70 27.86
N TYR A 862 -5.71 -75.95 28.82
CA TYR A 862 -4.61 -76.37 29.68
C TYR A 862 -4.94 -77.73 30.42
N ILE A 863 -6.13 -77.79 31.00
CA ILE A 863 -6.59 -78.98 31.69
C ILE A 863 -6.82 -80.13 30.71
N ILE A 864 -7.38 -79.91 29.55
CA ILE A 864 -7.69 -81.00 28.58
C ILE A 864 -6.39 -81.57 27.97
N ILE A 865 -5.40 -80.67 27.65
CA ILE A 865 -4.20 -81.14 26.91
C ILE A 865 -3.02 -81.50 27.82
N LEU A 866 -2.73 -80.59 28.78
CA LEU A 866 -1.47 -80.72 29.61
C LEU A 866 -1.70 -81.35 30.94
N ARG A 867 -2.94 -81.38 31.49
CA ARG A 867 -3.25 -82.00 32.76
C ARG A 867 -4.50 -82.88 32.70
N PRO A 868 -4.52 -83.96 31.89
CA PRO A 868 -5.68 -84.87 31.73
C PRO A 868 -6.05 -85.59 33.03
N ASP A 869 -5.14 -85.64 33.96
CA ASP A 869 -5.34 -86.24 35.33
C ASP A 869 -6.39 -85.51 36.12
N LEU A 870 -6.47 -84.11 35.93
CA LEU A 870 -7.47 -83.30 36.57
C LEU A 870 -8.84 -83.41 35.94
N ASN A 871 -8.98 -84.04 34.80
CA ASN A 871 -10.27 -84.15 34.00
C ASN A 871 -11.01 -85.48 34.35
N LYS A 872 -10.67 -86.11 35.54
CA LYS A 872 -11.38 -87.34 36.02
C LYS A 872 -12.55 -86.99 36.91
N LYS A 873 -13.67 -87.67 36.83
CA LYS A 873 -14.90 -87.47 37.56
C LYS A 873 -14.75 -87.46 39.06
N GLU A 874 -13.78 -88.27 39.61
CA GLU A 874 -13.54 -88.37 41.03
C GLU A 874 -12.82 -87.19 41.63
N GLN A 875 -12.04 -86.45 40.88
CA GLN A 875 -11.35 -85.24 41.32
C GLN A 875 -12.18 -83.97 41.23
N LEU A 876 -13.19 -83.99 40.38
CA LEU A 876 -14.19 -82.88 40.17
C LEU A 876 -15.18 -82.81 41.34
N ILE A 877 -15.34 -83.90 42.12
CA ILE A 877 -16.25 -83.91 43.26
C ILE A 877 -15.53 -83.62 44.59
N LYS A 878 -14.19 -83.71 44.62
CA LYS A 878 -13.32 -83.57 45.85
C LYS A 878 -12.83 -82.17 46.10
N LYS A 879 -13.19 -81.15 45.36
CA LYS A 879 -12.84 -79.74 45.60
C LYS A 879 -14.08 -78.85 45.92
#